data_faa57f6c0e296bd07938749108fe6ff6
#
_entry.id   faa57f6c0e296bd07938749108fe6ff6
#
_cell.length_a   1.000
_cell.length_b   1.000
_cell.length_c   1.000
_cell.angle_alpha   90.00
_cell.angle_beta   90.00
_cell.angle_gamma   90.00
#
_symmetry.space_group_name_H-M   'P 1'
#
loop_
_entity.id
_entity.type
_entity.pdbx_description
1 polymer ?
#
loop_
_entity_poly.entity_id
_entity_poly.type
_entity_poly.pdbx_seq_one_letter_code
_entity_poly.pdbx_strand_id
1 'polypeptide(L)'
;MDTRWRVVGLTIFALSSLSLVAQRDPVLKQVDLPHRYYYREMYLPQLTMGPSAAAWLPDSRTLVYSMAGSLWRQALGSLTTEQLTAGPGYDYQPDCSPDGRWAVYTKYDKGAMELWALNLETRQAHPITSGGAVNVEPRFSPDGKRLAFVSTSYKGHFHIFAGDFRGGELSNVRRLTGETRSNLPRFYYSEFDHEISPTWSPDGTELIFVSNRGHIYGTGGLWRMKAEAGAEARQIHYEETAWKARPDFSPDGKRVVYASYLGQQWHQLWVMPSAGGDAFPLSYGDFDNVNPRWSPDGTKIAFISNRTGNTSLWIREVLGGEQRQIAAKERRYPKPMGHLMSITVLDPSGHPTAARVSVTGEDGRAYAPDNAWMHAEDNYIRSERRFESHYFHTDGKAELTVPPGRLDVEVMKGFEYQIARESIVSSPHAQLVVHLKPIQIPRGPDSQWLSGDLHVHMNYGGTYRNTPAKLVAQEAAENLFLIENLVVNKEQRIPDIAYFRTTPDPVSTTEHWLLHGQEFHTPYWGHLGLLNLARNYLLPDYAAYGNTAAASLAPTNATVADLAHEQHALVGYVHPFDIVVDPATDPTLTHGEPLDEALELPVDVALGKVDYIEAMGFSDHRMTAEVWYRLLNCGFRLPTGAGSDTMANYASLRGPVGLTRVYAQVPKGGATVPAWLDSLKKGRTFATNGPLIGFTLGGRELGEELKLPAGENRVKFRAWMRSIVPVDHLEIVCNGRVVRDLTLSGTRESADAEDTIPISQSGWCVLRASSDKPEHPVLDDYVYATTSPIYVTVQGSATESAADAAYFTAWIDRLVAATKANHDWNNEAEEQSVLKLLDEARQVYVSLQK
;
A
#
# COMPACT_ATOMS: atom_id res chain seq x y z
N MET A 1 21.93 48.30 -59.32
CA MET A 1 22.77 47.28 -58.83
C MET A 1 22.32 46.96 -57.44
N ASP A 2 21.52 45.90 -57.33
CA ASP A 2 20.82 45.47 -56.08
C ASP A 2 21.73 44.74 -55.15
N THR A 3 21.71 45.07 -53.88
CA THR A 3 22.27 44.27 -52.83
C THR A 3 21.20 44.05 -51.73
N ARG A 4 20.59 42.88 -51.76
CA ARG A 4 19.63 42.43 -50.77
C ARG A 4 20.35 41.90 -49.53
N TRP A 5 20.11 42.46 -48.37
CA TRP A 5 20.48 41.93 -47.07
C TRP A 5 19.41 40.96 -46.58
N ARG A 6 19.79 39.71 -46.37
CA ARG A 6 18.97 38.71 -45.66
C ARG A 6 19.21 38.86 -44.17
N VAL A 7 18.16 39.23 -43.48
CA VAL A 7 18.10 39.15 -42.03
C VAL A 7 17.78 37.70 -41.66
N VAL A 8 18.71 37.02 -41.00
CA VAL A 8 18.47 35.72 -40.38
C VAL A 8 17.97 35.97 -38.97
N GLY A 9 16.67 35.72 -38.78
CA GLY A 9 16.06 35.77 -37.45
C GLY A 9 16.50 34.57 -36.65
N LEU A 10 17.25 34.75 -35.58
CA LEU A 10 17.51 33.75 -34.56
C LEU A 10 16.27 33.67 -33.67
N THR A 11 15.49 32.62 -33.85
CA THR A 11 14.41 32.29 -32.91
C THR A 11 15.06 31.56 -31.73
N ILE A 12 15.22 32.23 -30.62
CA ILE A 12 15.63 31.64 -29.36
C ILE A 12 14.39 30.87 -28.83
N PHE A 13 14.41 29.56 -28.93
CA PHE A 13 13.53 28.71 -28.18
C PHE A 13 13.97 28.79 -26.72
N ALA A 14 13.22 29.48 -25.90
CA ALA A 14 13.27 29.37 -24.46
C ALA A 14 12.67 27.98 -24.15
N LEU A 15 13.53 26.98 -23.94
CA LEU A 15 13.19 25.77 -23.23
C LEU A 15 12.91 26.17 -21.79
N SER A 16 11.62 26.40 -21.47
CA SER A 16 11.15 26.32 -20.11
C SER A 16 11.42 24.87 -19.66
N SER A 17 12.43 24.70 -18.83
CA SER A 17 12.61 23.50 -18.03
C SER A 17 11.39 23.40 -17.11
N LEU A 18 10.34 22.76 -17.58
CA LEU A 18 9.38 22.10 -16.70
C LEU A 18 10.20 21.13 -15.88
N SER A 19 10.41 21.46 -14.63
CA SER A 19 10.86 20.52 -13.60
C SER A 19 9.81 19.42 -13.59
N LEU A 20 10.08 18.34 -14.33
CA LEU A 20 9.35 17.08 -14.12
C LEU A 20 9.66 16.73 -12.67
N VAL A 21 8.70 16.97 -11.79
CA VAL A 21 8.68 16.32 -10.50
C VAL A 21 8.84 14.85 -10.83
N ALA A 22 9.92 14.25 -10.40
CA ALA A 22 10.22 12.85 -10.67
C ALA A 22 9.28 12.01 -9.82
N GLN A 23 8.03 11.93 -10.29
CA GLN A 23 7.07 10.98 -9.76
C GLN A 23 7.66 9.60 -9.99
N ARG A 24 7.82 8.82 -8.93
CA ARG A 24 8.31 7.45 -9.02
C ARG A 24 7.37 6.64 -9.89
N ASP A 25 7.96 6.01 -10.87
CA ASP A 25 7.20 5.22 -11.80
C ASP A 25 6.74 3.92 -11.15
N PRO A 26 5.43 3.63 -11.13
CA PRO A 26 4.95 2.31 -10.73
C PRO A 26 5.70 1.22 -11.50
N VAL A 27 5.94 0.08 -10.85
CA VAL A 27 6.60 -1.08 -11.44
C VAL A 27 6.01 -1.50 -12.79
N LEU A 28 4.72 -1.24 -12.99
CA LEU A 28 3.97 -1.56 -14.21
C LEU A 28 3.30 -0.33 -14.83
N LYS A 29 4.07 0.64 -15.27
CA LYS A 29 3.55 1.85 -15.93
C LYS A 29 2.72 1.63 -17.17
N GLN A 30 3.00 0.57 -17.91
CA GLN A 30 2.34 0.28 -19.17
C GLN A 30 0.90 -0.20 -19.00
N VAL A 31 0.44 -0.39 -17.78
CA VAL A 31 -0.89 -0.95 -17.50
C VAL A 31 -1.82 0.14 -17.00
N ASP A 32 -2.85 0.43 -17.80
CA ASP A 32 -4.01 1.19 -17.34
C ASP A 32 -4.93 0.23 -16.58
N LEU A 33 -4.88 0.33 -15.26
CA LEU A 33 -5.48 -0.67 -14.37
C LEU A 33 -6.90 -0.29 -14.01
N PRO A 34 -7.82 -1.26 -13.99
CA PRO A 34 -9.15 -1.05 -13.45
C PRO A 34 -9.15 -0.64 -11.98
N HIS A 35 -8.09 -1.00 -11.24
CA HIS A 35 -7.87 -0.63 -9.85
C HIS A 35 -6.38 -0.40 -9.55
N ARG A 36 -6.03 0.76 -9.01
CA ARG A 36 -4.63 1.17 -8.79
C ARG A 36 -3.87 0.27 -7.81
N TYR A 37 -4.56 -0.26 -6.78
CA TYR A 37 -3.93 -0.88 -5.63
C TYR A 37 -3.76 -2.40 -5.73
N TYR A 38 -4.71 -3.12 -6.36
CA TYR A 38 -4.75 -4.58 -6.26
C TYR A 38 -3.99 -5.35 -7.35
N TYR A 39 -3.60 -4.71 -8.43
CA TYR A 39 -2.98 -5.45 -9.54
C TYR A 39 -1.67 -6.12 -9.15
N ARG A 40 -0.93 -5.56 -8.22
CA ARG A 40 0.35 -6.10 -7.76
C ARG A 40 0.19 -7.42 -7.03
N GLU A 41 -0.84 -7.52 -6.20
CA GLU A 41 -1.21 -8.78 -5.54
C GLU A 41 -1.50 -9.92 -6.55
N MET A 42 -1.99 -9.59 -7.73
CA MET A 42 -2.24 -10.58 -8.79
C MET A 42 -0.96 -11.04 -9.47
N TYR A 43 -0.01 -10.15 -9.68
CA TYR A 43 1.00 -10.34 -10.72
C TYR A 43 2.43 -10.31 -10.20
N LEU A 44 2.75 -9.54 -9.19
CA LEU A 44 4.09 -9.50 -8.66
C LEU A 44 4.45 -10.76 -7.86
N PRO A 45 5.75 -11.00 -7.66
CA PRO A 45 6.21 -12.07 -6.78
C PRO A 45 5.49 -12.04 -5.44
N GLN A 46 5.13 -13.20 -4.96
CA GLN A 46 4.29 -13.33 -3.79
C GLN A 46 4.98 -12.81 -2.53
N LEU A 47 4.15 -12.40 -1.56
CA LEU A 47 4.55 -12.00 -0.21
C LEU A 47 5.29 -13.10 0.58
N THR A 48 5.61 -14.24 0.01
CA THR A 48 6.23 -15.35 0.72
C THR A 48 7.30 -16.04 -0.11
N MET A 49 8.23 -16.70 0.56
CA MET A 49 9.20 -17.58 -0.07
C MET A 49 8.66 -19.00 -0.30
N GLY A 50 7.49 -19.32 0.23
CA GLY A 50 6.84 -20.62 0.05
C GLY A 50 6.13 -20.79 -1.30
N PRO A 51 5.48 -21.92 -1.53
CA PRO A 51 4.65 -22.18 -2.70
C PRO A 51 3.53 -21.14 -2.85
N SER A 52 3.23 -20.70 -4.09
CA SER A 52 2.21 -19.68 -4.37
C SER A 52 1.13 -20.12 -5.36
N ALA A 53 1.41 -21.03 -6.27
CA ALA A 53 0.44 -21.62 -7.20
C ALA A 53 0.91 -22.99 -7.67
N ALA A 54 -0.01 -23.88 -8.04
CA ALA A 54 0.32 -25.24 -8.48
C ALA A 54 -0.52 -25.67 -9.68
N ALA A 55 0.04 -26.57 -10.48
CA ALA A 55 -0.61 -27.27 -11.57
C ALA A 55 -0.31 -28.78 -11.49
N TRP A 56 -1.28 -29.61 -11.85
CA TRP A 56 -1.07 -31.04 -11.93
C TRP A 56 -0.46 -31.46 -13.27
N LEU A 57 0.40 -32.47 -13.24
CA LEU A 57 0.68 -33.27 -14.42
C LEU A 57 -0.46 -34.29 -14.65
N PRO A 58 -0.60 -34.81 -15.89
CA PRO A 58 -1.73 -35.70 -16.21
C PRO A 58 -1.75 -37.02 -15.42
N ASP A 59 -0.66 -37.36 -14.75
CA ASP A 59 -0.56 -38.57 -13.90
C ASP A 59 -1.33 -38.48 -12.56
N SER A 60 -1.91 -37.29 -12.22
CA SER A 60 -2.59 -37.02 -10.95
C SER A 60 -1.73 -37.32 -9.70
N ARG A 61 -0.41 -37.39 -9.87
CA ARG A 61 0.57 -37.71 -8.82
C ARG A 61 1.73 -36.72 -8.75
N THR A 62 1.96 -35.94 -9.78
CA THR A 62 3.05 -34.99 -9.86
C THR A 62 2.52 -33.58 -10.02
N LEU A 63 3.12 -32.65 -9.28
CA LEU A 63 2.79 -31.22 -9.32
C LEU A 63 3.96 -30.43 -9.87
N VAL A 64 3.63 -29.40 -10.65
CA VAL A 64 4.50 -28.27 -10.98
C VAL A 64 3.97 -27.09 -10.20
N TYR A 65 4.82 -26.38 -9.44
CA TYR A 65 4.39 -25.27 -8.62
C TYR A 65 5.44 -24.16 -8.58
N SER A 66 5.00 -22.94 -8.31
CA SER A 66 5.89 -21.79 -8.10
C SER A 66 6.29 -21.66 -6.65
N MET A 67 7.59 -21.44 -6.39
CA MET A 67 8.15 -21.23 -5.07
C MET A 67 9.48 -20.48 -5.19
N ALA A 68 9.73 -19.50 -4.33
CA ALA A 68 10.98 -18.75 -4.30
C ALA A 68 11.42 -18.22 -5.68
N GLY A 69 10.47 -17.71 -6.47
CA GLY A 69 10.72 -17.13 -7.79
C GLY A 69 11.02 -18.12 -8.92
N SER A 70 10.88 -19.43 -8.71
CA SER A 70 11.12 -20.48 -9.71
C SER A 70 9.97 -21.46 -9.78
N LEU A 71 9.90 -22.22 -10.88
CA LEU A 71 9.05 -23.41 -10.98
C LEU A 71 9.77 -24.62 -10.42
N TRP A 72 9.02 -25.44 -9.72
CA TRP A 72 9.48 -26.68 -9.09
C TRP A 72 8.57 -27.85 -9.45
N ARG A 73 9.14 -29.06 -9.48
CA ARG A 73 8.38 -30.30 -9.70
C ARG A 73 8.54 -31.25 -8.52
N GLN A 74 7.43 -31.83 -8.07
CA GLN A 74 7.44 -32.80 -6.97
C GLN A 74 6.35 -33.85 -7.16
N ALA A 75 6.71 -35.12 -6.98
CA ALA A 75 5.74 -36.20 -6.92
C ALA A 75 5.10 -36.30 -5.52
N LEU A 76 3.83 -36.68 -5.44
CA LEU A 76 3.16 -36.99 -4.19
C LEU A 76 3.88 -38.12 -3.47
N GLY A 77 4.13 -37.96 -2.19
CA GLY A 77 4.89 -38.91 -1.39
C GLY A 77 6.42 -38.77 -1.42
N SER A 78 6.94 -37.90 -2.31
CA SER A 78 8.36 -37.52 -2.29
C SER A 78 8.57 -36.34 -1.35
N LEU A 79 9.68 -36.37 -0.61
CA LEU A 79 10.17 -35.23 0.19
C LEU A 79 11.15 -34.34 -0.61
N THR A 80 11.52 -34.78 -1.83
CA THR A 80 12.44 -34.08 -2.71
C THR A 80 11.68 -33.34 -3.79
N THR A 81 11.96 -32.07 -3.99
CA THR A 81 11.49 -31.23 -5.09
C THR A 81 12.63 -30.87 -6.04
N GLU A 82 12.34 -30.77 -7.33
CA GLU A 82 13.31 -30.45 -8.36
C GLU A 82 13.01 -29.08 -8.98
N GLN A 83 14.00 -28.19 -8.99
CA GLN A 83 13.87 -26.89 -9.66
C GLN A 83 13.82 -27.07 -11.18
N LEU A 84 12.84 -26.45 -11.82
CA LEU A 84 12.62 -26.52 -13.26
C LEU A 84 13.19 -25.29 -13.99
N THR A 85 13.07 -24.10 -13.37
CA THR A 85 13.50 -22.83 -13.93
C THR A 85 14.46 -22.11 -13.01
N ALA A 86 15.37 -21.32 -13.59
CA ALA A 86 16.33 -20.49 -12.87
C ALA A 86 16.65 -19.24 -13.72
N GLY A 87 17.36 -18.31 -13.15
CA GLY A 87 17.80 -17.09 -13.85
C GLY A 87 17.05 -15.83 -13.38
N PRO A 88 17.21 -14.70 -14.05
CA PRO A 88 16.65 -13.44 -13.64
C PRO A 88 15.13 -13.47 -13.68
N GLY A 89 14.50 -12.60 -12.89
CA GLY A 89 13.06 -12.48 -12.80
C GLY A 89 12.40 -13.58 -11.97
N TYR A 90 11.07 -13.61 -11.98
CA TYR A 90 10.26 -14.50 -11.16
C TYR A 90 9.28 -15.29 -12.04
N ASP A 91 9.23 -16.60 -11.85
CA ASP A 91 8.40 -17.53 -12.57
C ASP A 91 7.27 -18.04 -11.66
N TYR A 92 6.02 -17.84 -12.10
CA TYR A 92 4.86 -18.16 -11.27
C TYR A 92 3.61 -18.48 -12.11
N GLN A 93 2.51 -18.86 -11.46
CA GLN A 93 1.23 -19.21 -12.08
C GLN A 93 1.36 -20.29 -13.19
N PRO A 94 1.98 -21.46 -12.90
CA PRO A 94 2.12 -22.48 -13.91
C PRO A 94 0.78 -23.12 -14.27
N ASP A 95 0.67 -23.57 -15.52
CA ASP A 95 -0.28 -24.57 -15.96
C ASP A 95 0.40 -25.63 -16.84
N CYS A 96 -0.05 -26.89 -16.78
CA CYS A 96 0.58 -28.00 -17.48
C CYS A 96 -0.30 -28.47 -18.63
N SER A 97 0.34 -28.80 -19.78
CA SER A 97 -0.37 -29.39 -20.91
C SER A 97 -0.88 -30.79 -20.58
N PRO A 98 -2.06 -31.20 -21.13
CA PRO A 98 -2.64 -32.51 -20.86
C PRO A 98 -1.80 -33.70 -21.32
N ASP A 99 -0.86 -33.49 -22.23
CA ASP A 99 0.12 -34.48 -22.66
C ASP A 99 1.37 -34.57 -21.77
N GLY A 100 1.46 -33.67 -20.73
CA GLY A 100 2.57 -33.62 -19.79
C GLY A 100 3.89 -33.11 -20.33
N ARG A 101 3.95 -32.60 -21.56
CA ARG A 101 5.20 -32.13 -22.21
C ARG A 101 5.56 -30.68 -21.86
N TRP A 102 4.57 -29.83 -21.63
CA TRP A 102 4.76 -28.41 -21.48
C TRP A 102 4.22 -27.91 -20.17
N ALA A 103 4.93 -26.94 -19.59
CA ALA A 103 4.38 -26.03 -18.59
C ALA A 103 4.40 -24.61 -19.17
N VAL A 104 3.27 -23.93 -19.16
CA VAL A 104 3.19 -22.50 -19.46
C VAL A 104 3.03 -21.73 -18.15
N TYR A 105 3.72 -20.61 -18.03
CA TYR A 105 3.79 -19.86 -16.80
C TYR A 105 3.96 -18.36 -17.09
N THR A 106 3.67 -17.54 -16.09
CA THR A 106 3.96 -16.11 -16.10
C THR A 106 5.39 -15.89 -15.64
N LYS A 107 6.16 -15.10 -16.38
CA LYS A 107 7.46 -14.60 -15.99
C LYS A 107 7.41 -13.09 -15.80
N TYR A 108 7.76 -12.63 -14.61
CA TYR A 108 8.00 -11.23 -14.31
C TYR A 108 9.50 -10.95 -14.37
N ASP A 109 9.94 -10.09 -15.27
CA ASP A 109 11.32 -9.65 -15.39
C ASP A 109 11.38 -8.20 -15.89
N LYS A 110 12.08 -7.34 -15.18
CA LYS A 110 12.32 -5.93 -15.53
C LYS A 110 11.05 -5.12 -15.85
N GLY A 111 9.96 -5.41 -15.14
CA GLY A 111 8.68 -4.74 -15.33
C GLY A 111 7.82 -5.24 -16.47
N ALA A 112 8.22 -6.30 -17.15
CA ALA A 112 7.42 -7.02 -18.13
C ALA A 112 6.83 -8.28 -17.52
N MET A 113 5.59 -8.58 -17.87
CA MET A 113 4.89 -9.82 -17.50
C MET A 113 4.48 -10.55 -18.76
N GLU A 114 5.21 -11.59 -19.07
CA GLU A 114 4.99 -12.35 -20.30
C GLU A 114 4.78 -13.84 -20.00
N LEU A 115 4.02 -14.50 -20.85
CA LEU A 115 3.88 -15.94 -20.80
C LEU A 115 5.11 -16.61 -21.43
N TRP A 116 5.57 -17.65 -20.76
CA TRP A 116 6.67 -18.49 -21.20
C TRP A 116 6.24 -19.94 -21.29
N ALA A 117 6.78 -20.68 -22.24
CA ALA A 117 6.61 -22.12 -22.37
C ALA A 117 7.90 -22.82 -21.98
N LEU A 118 7.81 -23.79 -21.08
CA LEU A 118 8.87 -24.68 -20.64
C LEU A 118 8.59 -26.10 -21.15
N ASN A 119 9.50 -26.63 -21.93
CA ASN A 119 9.47 -28.05 -22.22
C ASN A 119 9.97 -28.85 -21.02
N LEU A 120 9.11 -29.70 -20.45
CA LEU A 120 9.39 -30.45 -19.23
C LEU A 120 10.42 -31.55 -19.36
N GLU A 121 10.68 -32.01 -20.61
CA GLU A 121 11.69 -33.02 -20.89
C GLU A 121 13.06 -32.38 -21.16
N THR A 122 13.14 -31.41 -22.10
CA THR A 122 14.41 -30.78 -22.51
C THR A 122 14.85 -29.66 -21.58
N ARG A 123 13.98 -29.14 -20.74
CA ARG A 123 14.19 -27.99 -19.84
C ARG A 123 14.43 -26.66 -20.56
N GLN A 124 14.12 -26.60 -21.85
CA GLN A 124 14.20 -25.35 -22.59
C GLN A 124 12.94 -24.51 -22.35
N ALA A 125 13.13 -23.24 -22.07
CA ALA A 125 12.06 -22.26 -21.89
C ALA A 125 12.25 -21.07 -22.82
N HIS A 126 11.14 -20.53 -23.34
CA HIS A 126 11.13 -19.36 -24.21
C HIS A 126 9.82 -18.58 -24.04
N PRO A 127 9.81 -17.25 -24.33
CA PRO A 127 8.60 -16.44 -24.27
C PRO A 127 7.63 -16.83 -25.39
N ILE A 128 6.34 -16.85 -25.09
CA ILE A 128 5.25 -17.09 -26.07
C ILE A 128 4.33 -15.88 -26.21
N THR A 129 4.52 -14.84 -25.40
CA THR A 129 3.94 -13.51 -25.58
C THR A 129 5.04 -12.46 -25.52
N SER A 130 4.75 -11.28 -26.04
CA SER A 130 5.65 -10.13 -26.04
C SER A 130 4.84 -8.85 -26.24
N GLY A 131 5.49 -7.70 -26.09
CA GLY A 131 4.87 -6.40 -26.39
C GLY A 131 4.61 -5.53 -25.18
N GLY A 132 4.96 -5.98 -23.98
CA GLY A 132 4.93 -5.17 -22.76
C GLY A 132 3.55 -5.03 -22.11
N ALA A 133 2.53 -5.74 -22.62
CA ALA A 133 1.28 -5.91 -21.90
C ALA A 133 1.46 -6.85 -20.71
N VAL A 134 0.55 -6.80 -19.75
CA VAL A 134 0.48 -7.82 -18.70
C VAL A 134 -0.18 -9.05 -19.27
N ASN A 135 0.57 -10.17 -19.37
CA ASN A 135 0.09 -11.46 -19.86
C ASN A 135 0.25 -12.49 -18.72
N VAL A 136 -0.86 -12.95 -18.16
CA VAL A 136 -0.88 -13.73 -16.91
C VAL A 136 -1.95 -14.81 -16.92
N GLU A 137 -1.92 -15.69 -15.92
CA GLU A 137 -2.96 -16.69 -15.65
C GLU A 137 -3.22 -17.65 -16.81
N PRO A 138 -2.19 -18.27 -17.37
CA PRO A 138 -2.38 -19.20 -18.48
C PRO A 138 -3.15 -20.45 -18.06
N ARG A 139 -3.99 -20.95 -18.98
CA ARG A 139 -4.80 -22.16 -18.81
C ARG A 139 -4.91 -22.94 -20.10
N PHE A 140 -4.43 -24.18 -20.13
CA PHE A 140 -4.60 -25.06 -21.25
C PHE A 140 -6.06 -25.51 -21.41
N SER A 141 -6.52 -25.58 -22.67
CA SER A 141 -7.74 -26.33 -22.98
C SER A 141 -7.53 -27.83 -22.69
N PRO A 142 -8.61 -28.59 -22.40
CA PRO A 142 -8.50 -30.00 -22.07
C PRO A 142 -7.85 -30.86 -23.14
N ASP A 143 -7.92 -30.46 -24.42
CA ASP A 143 -7.25 -31.11 -25.56
C ASP A 143 -5.79 -30.62 -25.78
N GLY A 144 -5.32 -29.64 -24.98
CA GLY A 144 -3.98 -29.06 -25.06
C GLY A 144 -3.69 -28.23 -26.31
N LYS A 145 -4.69 -27.98 -27.18
CA LYS A 145 -4.51 -27.25 -28.44
C LYS A 145 -4.70 -25.76 -28.33
N ARG A 146 -5.33 -25.28 -27.27
CA ARG A 146 -5.55 -23.86 -27.02
C ARG A 146 -5.04 -23.48 -25.65
N LEU A 147 -4.67 -22.20 -25.50
CA LEU A 147 -4.28 -21.58 -24.25
C LEU A 147 -5.16 -20.34 -24.04
N ALA A 148 -5.90 -20.30 -22.94
CA ALA A 148 -6.55 -19.08 -22.46
C ALA A 148 -5.64 -18.37 -21.46
N PHE A 149 -5.71 -17.04 -21.41
CA PHE A 149 -4.93 -16.21 -20.49
C PHE A 149 -5.55 -14.84 -20.33
N VAL A 150 -5.14 -14.11 -19.33
CA VAL A 150 -5.51 -12.71 -19.09
C VAL A 150 -4.46 -11.81 -19.73
N SER A 151 -4.91 -10.79 -20.47
CA SER A 151 -4.01 -9.81 -21.07
C SER A 151 -4.60 -8.40 -21.01
N THR A 152 -3.70 -7.41 -20.87
CA THR A 152 -4.03 -5.98 -20.97
C THR A 152 -3.68 -5.40 -22.35
N SER A 153 -3.37 -6.22 -23.36
CA SER A 153 -2.97 -5.77 -24.69
C SER A 153 -4.04 -4.98 -25.44
N TYR A 154 -5.29 -5.04 -24.98
CA TYR A 154 -6.37 -4.21 -25.51
C TYR A 154 -6.73 -3.10 -24.55
N LYS A 155 -6.38 -1.86 -24.88
CA LYS A 155 -6.68 -0.63 -24.13
C LYS A 155 -6.18 -0.58 -22.67
N GLY A 156 -5.23 -1.46 -22.30
CA GLY A 156 -4.76 -1.53 -20.93
C GLY A 156 -5.69 -2.25 -19.94
N HIS A 157 -6.86 -2.75 -20.37
CA HIS A 157 -7.83 -3.40 -19.50
C HIS A 157 -7.67 -4.92 -19.49
N PHE A 158 -8.05 -5.54 -18.36
CA PHE A 158 -7.99 -6.99 -18.20
C PHE A 158 -9.07 -7.71 -18.97
N HIS A 159 -8.67 -8.44 -20.00
CA HIS A 159 -9.54 -9.26 -20.82
C HIS A 159 -9.01 -10.68 -20.95
N ILE A 160 -9.91 -11.63 -21.20
CA ILE A 160 -9.54 -13.01 -21.50
C ILE A 160 -9.23 -13.10 -23.00
N PHE A 161 -8.06 -13.65 -23.30
CA PHE A 161 -7.58 -13.99 -24.62
C PHE A 161 -7.44 -15.50 -24.74
N ALA A 162 -7.49 -16.01 -25.95
CA ALA A 162 -7.10 -17.38 -26.26
C ALA A 162 -6.35 -17.44 -27.59
N GLY A 163 -5.45 -18.41 -27.69
CA GLY A 163 -4.67 -18.69 -28.91
C GLY A 163 -4.48 -20.18 -29.10
N ASP A 164 -4.07 -20.56 -30.30
CA ASP A 164 -3.67 -21.94 -30.64
C ASP A 164 -2.28 -22.22 -30.07
N PHE A 165 -2.13 -23.33 -29.35
CA PHE A 165 -0.85 -23.78 -28.80
C PHE A 165 -0.37 -25.03 -29.49
N ARG A 166 0.82 -24.99 -30.08
CA ARG A 166 1.45 -26.13 -30.78
C ARG A 166 2.97 -26.13 -30.62
N GLY A 167 3.51 -27.22 -30.09
CA GLY A 167 4.97 -27.41 -30.03
C GLY A 167 5.70 -26.36 -29.17
N GLY A 168 5.02 -25.74 -28.22
CA GLY A 168 5.59 -24.68 -27.41
C GLY A 168 5.27 -23.25 -27.88
N GLU A 169 4.68 -23.10 -29.07
CA GLU A 169 4.39 -21.79 -29.65
C GLU A 169 2.91 -21.44 -29.52
N LEU A 170 2.64 -20.15 -29.29
CA LEU A 170 1.30 -19.57 -29.25
C LEU A 170 1.05 -18.77 -30.54
N SER A 171 -0.08 -19.02 -31.17
CA SER A 171 -0.47 -18.36 -32.42
C SER A 171 -1.96 -18.08 -32.48
N ASN A 172 -2.42 -17.30 -33.47
CA ASN A 172 -3.84 -16.97 -33.68
C ASN A 172 -4.53 -16.42 -32.41
N VAL A 173 -3.80 -15.60 -31.63
CA VAL A 173 -4.30 -15.01 -30.39
C VAL A 173 -5.44 -14.06 -30.71
N ARG A 174 -6.56 -14.22 -30.01
CA ARG A 174 -7.75 -13.36 -30.10
C ARG A 174 -8.35 -13.10 -28.74
N ARG A 175 -8.88 -11.92 -28.58
CA ARG A 175 -9.67 -11.56 -27.39
C ARG A 175 -11.02 -12.26 -27.42
N LEU A 176 -11.38 -12.89 -26.31
CA LEU A 176 -12.68 -13.58 -26.16
C LEU A 176 -13.73 -12.67 -25.52
N THR A 177 -13.38 -11.92 -24.51
CA THR A 177 -14.29 -11.02 -23.78
C THR A 177 -14.34 -9.63 -24.41
N GLY A 178 -15.51 -9.01 -24.42
CA GLY A 178 -15.73 -7.64 -24.88
C GLY A 178 -15.41 -6.62 -23.76
N GLU A 179 -15.17 -5.38 -24.15
CA GLU A 179 -15.13 -4.27 -23.19
C GLU A 179 -16.56 -3.99 -22.71
N THR A 180 -16.76 -4.03 -21.40
CA THR A 180 -18.03 -3.71 -20.76
C THR A 180 -17.82 -2.61 -19.71
N ARG A 181 -18.87 -1.85 -19.44
CA ARG A 181 -18.90 -0.80 -18.41
C ARG A 181 -20.09 -1.04 -17.52
N SER A 182 -19.89 -0.93 -16.24
CA SER A 182 -20.98 -0.89 -15.25
C SER A 182 -21.17 0.55 -14.80
N ASN A 183 -22.33 1.13 -15.08
CA ASN A 183 -22.70 2.47 -14.61
C ASN A 183 -23.02 2.44 -13.11
N LEU A 184 -22.06 2.03 -12.30
CA LEU A 184 -22.17 1.90 -10.85
C LEU A 184 -21.18 2.86 -10.18
N PRO A 185 -21.55 3.46 -9.05
CA PRO A 185 -20.66 4.30 -8.27
C PRO A 185 -19.61 3.43 -7.56
N ARG A 186 -18.55 3.06 -8.26
CA ARG A 186 -17.43 2.30 -7.71
C ARG A 186 -16.40 3.24 -7.13
N PHE A 187 -16.06 3.05 -5.89
CA PHE A 187 -15.09 3.90 -5.21
C PHE A 187 -13.63 3.58 -5.60
N TYR A 188 -13.26 2.29 -5.57
CA TYR A 188 -11.88 1.88 -5.87
C TYR A 188 -11.66 1.29 -7.26
N TYR A 189 -12.72 1.10 -8.04
CA TYR A 189 -12.67 0.42 -9.32
C TYR A 189 -13.08 1.35 -10.44
N SER A 190 -12.44 1.20 -11.60
CA SER A 190 -12.83 1.97 -12.78
C SER A 190 -14.24 1.61 -13.25
N GLU A 191 -14.79 2.47 -14.13
CA GLU A 191 -16.07 2.20 -14.83
C GLU A 191 -16.00 0.98 -15.76
N PHE A 192 -14.79 0.56 -16.16
CA PHE A 192 -14.59 -0.61 -17.01
C PHE A 192 -14.59 -1.88 -16.16
N ASP A 193 -15.32 -2.87 -16.63
CA ASP A 193 -15.33 -4.17 -16.00
C ASP A 193 -14.07 -4.95 -16.40
N HIS A 194 -13.60 -5.80 -15.49
CA HIS A 194 -12.47 -6.68 -15.76
C HIS A 194 -12.88 -8.14 -15.86
N GLU A 195 -12.10 -8.93 -16.59
CA GLU A 195 -12.25 -10.38 -16.70
C GLU A 195 -10.92 -11.04 -16.39
N ILE A 196 -10.91 -11.91 -15.37
CA ILE A 196 -9.72 -12.54 -14.82
C ILE A 196 -9.97 -14.01 -14.48
N SER A 197 -8.90 -14.75 -14.17
CA SER A 197 -8.95 -16.13 -13.65
C SER A 197 -9.77 -17.11 -14.52
N PRO A 198 -9.48 -17.25 -15.84
CA PRO A 198 -10.22 -18.16 -16.71
C PRO A 198 -9.95 -19.62 -16.36
N THR A 199 -10.97 -20.49 -16.51
CA THR A 199 -10.83 -21.94 -16.49
C THR A 199 -11.73 -22.57 -17.54
N TRP A 200 -11.23 -23.62 -18.22
CA TRP A 200 -11.95 -24.31 -19.28
C TRP A 200 -12.92 -25.37 -18.72
N SER A 201 -14.09 -25.48 -19.35
CA SER A 201 -14.93 -26.67 -19.17
C SER A 201 -14.21 -27.92 -19.67
N PRO A 202 -14.43 -29.11 -19.09
CA PRO A 202 -13.72 -30.32 -19.51
C PRO A 202 -13.93 -30.76 -20.98
N ASP A 203 -15.00 -30.30 -21.62
CA ASP A 203 -15.26 -30.50 -23.06
C ASP A 203 -14.57 -29.44 -23.94
N GLY A 204 -13.95 -28.42 -23.33
CA GLY A 204 -13.25 -27.33 -24.02
C GLY A 204 -14.14 -26.34 -24.74
N THR A 205 -15.46 -26.34 -24.51
CA THR A 205 -16.42 -25.48 -25.24
C THR A 205 -16.70 -24.18 -24.53
N GLU A 206 -16.53 -24.11 -23.22
CA GLU A 206 -16.88 -22.95 -22.39
C GLU A 206 -15.74 -22.57 -21.44
N LEU A 207 -15.83 -21.35 -20.93
CA LEU A 207 -14.96 -20.81 -19.87
C LEU A 207 -15.82 -20.36 -18.68
N ILE A 208 -15.31 -20.57 -17.45
CA ILE A 208 -15.69 -19.84 -16.27
C ILE A 208 -14.57 -18.86 -15.95
N PHE A 209 -14.92 -17.67 -15.48
CA PHE A 209 -13.99 -16.59 -15.12
C PHE A 209 -14.61 -15.70 -14.05
N VAL A 210 -13.79 -14.83 -13.47
CA VAL A 210 -14.22 -13.82 -12.51
C VAL A 210 -14.40 -12.49 -13.24
N SER A 211 -15.52 -11.80 -12.98
CA SER A 211 -15.76 -10.44 -13.46
C SER A 211 -16.56 -9.63 -12.45
N ASN A 212 -16.25 -8.33 -12.37
CA ASN A 212 -16.96 -7.38 -11.52
C ASN A 212 -18.15 -6.70 -12.22
N ARG A 213 -18.64 -7.23 -13.35
CA ARG A 213 -19.82 -6.74 -14.05
C ARG A 213 -21.02 -6.70 -13.12
N GLY A 214 -21.64 -5.52 -13.01
CA GLY A 214 -22.81 -5.34 -12.14
C GLY A 214 -22.49 -5.36 -10.64
N HIS A 215 -21.20 -5.33 -10.25
CA HIS A 215 -20.77 -5.27 -8.86
C HIS A 215 -20.16 -3.92 -8.53
N ILE A 216 -20.47 -3.40 -7.34
CA ILE A 216 -19.86 -2.20 -6.78
C ILE A 216 -18.53 -2.55 -6.09
N TYR A 217 -18.46 -3.75 -5.50
CA TYR A 217 -17.40 -4.19 -4.62
C TYR A 217 -16.58 -5.34 -5.18
N GLY A 218 -15.35 -5.47 -4.72
CA GLY A 218 -14.49 -6.61 -4.92
C GLY A 218 -14.13 -6.88 -6.37
N THR A 219 -13.64 -8.08 -6.63
CA THR A 219 -13.32 -8.53 -7.99
C THR A 219 -14.53 -9.14 -8.72
N GLY A 220 -15.69 -9.19 -8.05
CA GLY A 220 -16.96 -9.66 -8.59
C GLY A 220 -17.21 -11.15 -8.40
N GLY A 221 -18.20 -11.64 -9.11
CA GLY A 221 -18.67 -13.02 -9.05
C GLY A 221 -18.14 -13.90 -10.18
N LEU A 222 -18.65 -15.13 -10.24
CA LEU A 222 -18.30 -16.10 -11.28
C LEU A 222 -19.24 -16.00 -12.48
N TRP A 223 -18.63 -15.93 -13.66
CA TRP A 223 -19.31 -15.79 -14.96
C TRP A 223 -18.94 -16.96 -15.87
N ARG A 224 -19.85 -17.35 -16.77
CA ARG A 224 -19.68 -18.43 -17.73
C ARG A 224 -20.01 -17.97 -19.13
N MET A 225 -19.20 -18.36 -20.12
CA MET A 225 -19.39 -18.03 -21.53
C MET A 225 -18.89 -19.16 -22.44
N LYS A 226 -19.35 -19.19 -23.71
CA LYS A 226 -18.69 -20.01 -24.74
C LYS A 226 -17.28 -19.50 -24.98
N ALA A 227 -16.35 -20.40 -25.25
CA ALA A 227 -14.95 -20.08 -25.53
C ALA A 227 -14.75 -19.56 -26.98
N GLU A 228 -15.55 -18.59 -27.36
CA GLU A 228 -15.60 -17.93 -28.66
C GLU A 228 -15.55 -16.43 -28.50
N ALA A 229 -14.94 -15.73 -29.46
CA ALA A 229 -14.80 -14.27 -29.40
C ALA A 229 -16.18 -13.59 -29.47
N GLY A 230 -16.45 -12.71 -28.51
CA GLY A 230 -17.71 -11.96 -28.43
C GLY A 230 -18.93 -12.77 -27.96
N ALA A 231 -18.71 -13.98 -27.43
CA ALA A 231 -19.81 -14.76 -26.85
C ALA A 231 -20.42 -14.05 -25.64
N GLU A 232 -21.72 -14.20 -25.47
CA GLU A 232 -22.44 -13.66 -24.32
C GLU A 232 -22.01 -14.40 -23.04
N ALA A 233 -21.73 -13.64 -21.98
CA ALA A 233 -21.41 -14.16 -20.66
C ALA A 233 -22.63 -14.05 -19.74
N ARG A 234 -22.89 -15.08 -18.95
CA ARG A 234 -23.90 -15.08 -17.89
C ARG A 234 -23.28 -15.27 -16.52
N GLN A 235 -23.77 -14.56 -15.53
CA GLN A 235 -23.38 -14.77 -14.15
C GLN A 235 -23.95 -16.11 -13.65
N ILE A 236 -23.11 -16.92 -13.02
CA ILE A 236 -23.49 -18.20 -12.44
C ILE A 236 -23.46 -18.19 -10.92
N HIS A 237 -22.74 -17.24 -10.33
CA HIS A 237 -22.68 -17.07 -8.88
C HIS A 237 -22.36 -15.61 -8.55
N TYR A 238 -23.15 -15.04 -7.66
CA TYR A 238 -22.95 -13.68 -7.15
C TYR A 238 -22.23 -13.74 -5.80
N GLU A 239 -21.07 -13.18 -5.71
CA GLU A 239 -20.38 -12.88 -4.46
C GLU A 239 -19.25 -11.87 -4.69
N GLU A 240 -18.78 -11.24 -3.65
CA GLU A 240 -17.51 -10.55 -3.65
C GLU A 240 -16.40 -11.59 -3.57
N THR A 241 -15.57 -11.69 -4.61
CA THR A 241 -14.36 -12.52 -4.60
C THR A 241 -13.11 -11.67 -4.44
N ALA A 242 -12.02 -12.30 -4.00
CA ALA A 242 -10.70 -11.71 -4.07
C ALA A 242 -9.97 -12.13 -5.35
N TRP A 243 -8.89 -11.42 -5.68
CA TRP A 243 -8.01 -11.68 -6.82
C TRP A 243 -7.50 -13.13 -6.93
N LYS A 244 -7.58 -13.92 -5.86
CA LYS A 244 -7.12 -15.31 -5.80
C LYS A 244 -8.26 -16.33 -5.82
N ALA A 245 -9.44 -15.95 -6.28
CA ALA A 245 -10.56 -16.88 -6.41
C ALA A 245 -10.19 -18.12 -7.24
N ARG A 246 -9.53 -17.94 -8.39
CA ARG A 246 -8.94 -19.00 -9.20
C ARG A 246 -9.86 -20.20 -9.36
N PRO A 247 -11.04 -20.04 -9.97
CA PRO A 247 -11.97 -21.15 -10.18
C PRO A 247 -11.32 -22.26 -11.00
N ASP A 248 -11.67 -23.51 -10.67
CA ASP A 248 -11.21 -24.68 -11.41
C ASP A 248 -12.31 -25.73 -11.51
N PHE A 249 -12.57 -26.24 -12.75
CA PHE A 249 -13.59 -27.26 -12.97
C PHE A 249 -13.15 -28.61 -12.43
N SER A 250 -14.10 -29.34 -11.84
CA SER A 250 -13.91 -30.79 -11.64
C SER A 250 -13.84 -31.49 -13.02
N PRO A 251 -13.05 -32.56 -13.17
CA PRO A 251 -12.92 -33.26 -14.45
C PRO A 251 -14.21 -33.83 -15.02
N ASP A 252 -15.20 -34.08 -14.13
CA ASP A 252 -16.56 -34.52 -14.56
C ASP A 252 -17.44 -33.36 -15.05
N GLY A 253 -16.96 -32.12 -15.01
CA GLY A 253 -17.64 -30.91 -15.45
C GLY A 253 -18.81 -30.48 -14.58
N LYS A 254 -19.07 -31.12 -13.44
CA LYS A 254 -20.27 -30.86 -12.63
C LYS A 254 -20.07 -29.81 -11.56
N ARG A 255 -18.83 -29.59 -11.15
CA ARG A 255 -18.51 -28.71 -10.00
C ARG A 255 -17.39 -27.74 -10.36
N VAL A 256 -17.32 -26.66 -9.62
CA VAL A 256 -16.23 -25.68 -9.65
C VAL A 256 -15.74 -25.48 -8.22
N VAL A 257 -14.43 -25.61 -7.99
CA VAL A 257 -13.79 -25.22 -6.75
C VAL A 257 -13.17 -23.81 -6.93
N TYR A 258 -13.25 -22.97 -5.91
CA TYR A 258 -12.66 -21.63 -5.92
C TYR A 258 -12.29 -21.20 -4.49
N ALA A 259 -11.53 -20.12 -4.35
CA ALA A 259 -11.21 -19.53 -3.06
C ALA A 259 -12.03 -18.25 -2.85
N SER A 260 -12.58 -18.10 -1.65
CA SER A 260 -13.34 -16.92 -1.23
C SER A 260 -13.19 -16.70 0.27
N TYR A 261 -13.32 -15.44 0.68
CA TYR A 261 -13.41 -15.06 2.10
C TYR A 261 -14.86 -14.70 2.51
N LEU A 262 -15.84 -15.00 1.69
CA LEU A 262 -17.25 -14.66 1.94
C LEU A 262 -17.69 -15.09 3.34
N GLY A 263 -18.19 -14.12 4.13
CA GLY A 263 -18.61 -14.35 5.51
C GLY A 263 -17.51 -14.77 6.47
N GLN A 264 -16.24 -14.69 6.05
CA GLN A 264 -15.05 -15.10 6.81
C GLN A 264 -14.01 -13.98 6.83
N GLN A 265 -13.09 -14.06 7.78
CA GLN A 265 -11.90 -13.18 7.80
C GLN A 265 -10.76 -13.75 6.95
N TRP A 266 -10.76 -15.07 6.70
CA TRP A 266 -9.73 -15.81 6.00
C TRP A 266 -10.27 -16.42 4.71
N HIS A 267 -9.43 -16.49 3.68
CA HIS A 267 -9.80 -17.18 2.44
C HIS A 267 -9.98 -18.68 2.70
N GLN A 268 -11.08 -19.23 2.20
CA GLN A 268 -11.39 -20.65 2.31
C GLN A 268 -11.71 -21.23 0.93
N LEU A 269 -11.61 -22.57 0.80
CA LEU A 269 -12.02 -23.27 -0.41
C LEU A 269 -13.54 -23.50 -0.37
N TRP A 270 -14.17 -23.19 -1.51
CA TRP A 270 -15.59 -23.38 -1.73
C TRP A 270 -15.83 -24.23 -2.96
N VAL A 271 -16.93 -24.95 -3.03
CA VAL A 271 -17.37 -25.74 -4.19
C VAL A 271 -18.80 -25.42 -4.52
N MET A 272 -19.10 -25.30 -5.81
CA MET A 272 -20.45 -25.02 -6.31
C MET A 272 -20.76 -25.88 -7.54
N PRO A 273 -22.05 -26.03 -7.95
CA PRO A 273 -22.40 -26.59 -9.23
C PRO A 273 -21.88 -25.73 -10.38
N SER A 274 -21.33 -26.33 -11.42
CA SER A 274 -20.78 -25.58 -12.57
C SER A 274 -21.84 -24.82 -13.39
N ALA A 275 -23.11 -25.21 -13.22
CA ALA A 275 -24.25 -24.51 -13.83
C ALA A 275 -24.69 -23.26 -13.07
N GLY A 276 -24.18 -23.04 -11.88
CA GLY A 276 -24.62 -22.05 -10.92
C GLY A 276 -25.44 -22.68 -9.79
N GLY A 277 -25.64 -21.94 -8.72
CA GLY A 277 -26.36 -22.37 -7.52
C GLY A 277 -25.56 -22.16 -6.25
N ASP A 278 -26.00 -22.73 -5.15
CA ASP A 278 -25.42 -22.52 -3.83
C ASP A 278 -24.05 -23.18 -3.69
N ALA A 279 -23.12 -22.46 -3.09
CA ALA A 279 -21.79 -22.93 -2.80
C ALA A 279 -21.69 -23.52 -1.37
N PHE A 280 -20.79 -24.48 -1.20
CA PHE A 280 -20.45 -25.08 0.10
C PHE A 280 -18.99 -24.88 0.42
N PRO A 281 -18.63 -24.54 1.67
CA PRO A 281 -17.23 -24.50 2.09
C PRO A 281 -16.63 -25.90 2.12
N LEU A 282 -15.43 -26.04 1.56
CA LEU A 282 -14.61 -27.25 1.65
C LEU A 282 -13.58 -27.18 2.76
N SER A 283 -13.28 -25.97 3.22
CA SER A 283 -12.31 -25.73 4.29
C SER A 283 -12.78 -24.61 5.20
N TYR A 284 -12.24 -24.59 6.40
CA TYR A 284 -12.46 -23.54 7.39
C TYR A 284 -11.27 -23.52 8.36
N GLY A 285 -11.08 -22.39 9.05
CA GLY A 285 -10.02 -22.18 10.03
C GLY A 285 -9.47 -20.76 9.97
N ASP A 286 -8.65 -20.40 10.95
CA ASP A 286 -8.02 -19.08 11.06
C ASP A 286 -6.71 -19.01 10.24
N PHE A 287 -6.81 -19.36 8.97
CA PHE A 287 -5.72 -19.38 7.99
C PHE A 287 -6.30 -19.35 6.56
N ASP A 288 -5.49 -18.90 5.62
CA ASP A 288 -5.88 -18.83 4.22
C ASP A 288 -5.66 -20.13 3.48
N ASN A 289 -6.62 -20.48 2.63
CA ASN A 289 -6.55 -21.53 1.62
C ASN A 289 -6.91 -20.92 0.26
N VAL A 290 -5.98 -20.92 -0.69
CA VAL A 290 -6.12 -20.25 -1.98
C VAL A 290 -5.61 -21.09 -3.14
N ASN A 291 -5.88 -20.64 -4.37
CA ASN A 291 -5.40 -21.23 -5.62
C ASN A 291 -5.71 -22.74 -5.76
N PRO A 292 -6.96 -23.18 -5.60
CA PRO A 292 -7.32 -24.58 -5.69
C PRO A 292 -7.19 -25.12 -7.13
N ARG A 293 -6.79 -26.39 -7.25
CA ARG A 293 -6.67 -27.12 -8.52
C ARG A 293 -7.11 -28.56 -8.36
N TRP A 294 -8.13 -28.96 -9.13
CA TRP A 294 -8.54 -30.34 -9.23
C TRP A 294 -7.43 -31.22 -9.84
N SER A 295 -7.22 -32.43 -9.31
CA SER A 295 -6.41 -33.42 -10.00
C SER A 295 -7.13 -33.93 -11.25
N PRO A 296 -6.41 -34.32 -12.31
CA PRO A 296 -7.02 -34.84 -13.55
C PRO A 296 -7.96 -36.03 -13.33
N ASP A 297 -7.69 -36.86 -12.33
CA ASP A 297 -8.55 -38.00 -11.95
C ASP A 297 -9.76 -37.62 -11.08
N GLY A 298 -9.88 -36.35 -10.70
CA GLY A 298 -10.97 -35.84 -9.86
C GLY A 298 -10.97 -36.28 -8.41
N THR A 299 -9.94 -36.96 -7.95
CA THR A 299 -9.88 -37.52 -6.60
C THR A 299 -9.30 -36.57 -5.55
N LYS A 300 -8.57 -35.53 -5.99
CA LYS A 300 -7.82 -34.62 -5.12
C LYS A 300 -7.99 -33.15 -5.53
N ILE A 301 -7.77 -32.28 -4.58
CA ILE A 301 -7.60 -30.82 -4.81
C ILE A 301 -6.26 -30.40 -4.22
N ALA A 302 -5.38 -29.84 -5.05
CA ALA A 302 -4.18 -29.15 -4.59
C ALA A 302 -4.51 -27.70 -4.28
N PHE A 303 -3.92 -27.12 -3.24
CA PHE A 303 -4.12 -25.74 -2.86
C PHE A 303 -2.95 -25.21 -2.03
N ILE A 304 -2.89 -23.88 -1.90
CA ILE A 304 -1.88 -23.21 -1.08
C ILE A 304 -2.51 -22.79 0.24
N SER A 305 -1.80 -23.00 1.36
CA SER A 305 -2.26 -22.62 2.70
C SER A 305 -1.12 -22.02 3.53
N ASN A 306 -1.45 -21.03 4.36
CA ASN A 306 -0.51 -20.43 5.32
C ASN A 306 -0.69 -20.96 6.76
N ARG A 307 -1.43 -22.05 6.94
CA ARG A 307 -1.75 -22.63 8.27
C ARG A 307 -0.54 -23.08 9.09
N THR A 308 0.62 -23.24 8.47
CA THR A 308 1.88 -23.60 9.13
C THR A 308 2.82 -22.39 9.31
N GLY A 309 2.29 -21.18 9.19
CA GLY A 309 3.03 -19.92 9.38
C GLY A 309 3.37 -19.21 8.07
N ASN A 310 4.06 -19.84 7.14
CA ASN A 310 4.26 -19.38 5.78
C ASN A 310 3.45 -20.24 4.79
N THR A 311 3.41 -19.85 3.52
CA THR A 311 2.68 -20.62 2.51
C THR A 311 3.30 -21.99 2.30
N SER A 312 2.45 -22.97 2.10
CA SER A 312 2.79 -24.35 1.85
C SER A 312 1.77 -25.00 0.92
N LEU A 313 2.22 -26.04 0.20
CA LEU A 313 1.41 -26.80 -0.74
C LEU A 313 0.68 -27.91 0.01
N TRP A 314 -0.63 -28.00 -0.21
CA TRP A 314 -1.51 -28.99 0.44
C TRP A 314 -2.32 -29.76 -0.58
N ILE A 315 -2.65 -30.98 -0.22
CA ILE A 315 -3.60 -31.83 -0.95
C ILE A 315 -4.77 -32.16 -0.03
N ARG A 316 -5.97 -32.05 -0.58
CA ARG A 316 -7.21 -32.54 0.01
C ARG A 316 -7.73 -33.70 -0.81
N GLU A 317 -8.02 -34.83 -0.18
CA GLU A 317 -8.79 -35.90 -0.78
C GLU A 317 -10.27 -35.47 -0.89
N VAL A 318 -10.87 -35.63 -2.06
CA VAL A 318 -12.24 -35.20 -2.33
C VAL A 318 -13.24 -36.05 -1.52
N LEU A 319 -13.03 -37.35 -1.49
CA LEU A 319 -13.75 -38.26 -0.62
C LEU A 319 -12.99 -38.40 0.70
N GLY A 320 -13.70 -38.36 1.81
CA GLY A 320 -13.10 -38.47 3.15
C GLY A 320 -12.53 -37.15 3.69
N GLY A 321 -12.15 -36.23 2.84
CA GLY A 321 -11.71 -34.87 3.24
C GLY A 321 -10.34 -34.79 3.93
N GLU A 322 -9.56 -35.86 3.93
CA GLU A 322 -8.20 -35.89 4.49
C GLU A 322 -7.33 -34.81 3.81
N GLN A 323 -6.57 -34.09 4.62
CA GLN A 323 -5.65 -33.05 4.15
C GLN A 323 -4.21 -33.37 4.58
N ARG A 324 -3.27 -33.18 3.67
CA ARG A 324 -1.85 -33.38 3.97
C ARG A 324 -0.98 -32.34 3.27
N GLN A 325 0.05 -31.90 3.95
CA GLN A 325 1.06 -31.02 3.37
C GLN A 325 1.99 -31.81 2.45
N ILE A 326 2.36 -31.21 1.32
CA ILE A 326 3.43 -31.69 0.45
C ILE A 326 4.72 -30.96 0.85
N ALA A 327 5.46 -31.59 1.75
CA ALA A 327 6.69 -31.01 2.29
C ALA A 327 7.84 -31.17 1.29
N ALA A 328 8.57 -30.09 1.02
CA ALA A 328 9.82 -30.07 0.23
C ALA A 328 11.02 -30.00 1.18
N LYS A 329 11.45 -31.16 1.74
CA LYS A 329 12.61 -31.21 2.67
C LYS A 329 13.94 -31.13 1.95
N GLU A 330 14.01 -31.64 0.73
CA GLU A 330 15.21 -31.65 -0.10
C GLU A 330 14.92 -30.92 -1.41
N ARG A 331 15.83 -30.04 -1.82
CA ARG A 331 15.76 -29.30 -3.07
C ARG A 331 16.87 -29.74 -4.01
N ARG A 332 16.51 -30.19 -5.19
CA ARG A 332 17.45 -30.50 -6.27
C ARG A 332 17.49 -29.37 -7.26
N TYR A 333 18.68 -28.84 -7.47
CA TYR A 333 18.95 -27.77 -8.41
C TYR A 333 19.62 -28.29 -9.67
N PRO A 334 19.35 -27.72 -10.88
CA PRO A 334 19.95 -28.17 -12.15
C PRO A 334 21.46 -27.91 -12.22
N LYS A 335 21.98 -26.97 -11.43
CA LYS A 335 23.42 -26.72 -11.24
C LYS A 335 23.68 -26.69 -9.73
N PRO A 336 24.94 -26.95 -9.30
CA PRO A 336 25.28 -26.76 -7.89
C PRO A 336 24.85 -25.35 -7.48
N MET A 337 23.82 -25.27 -6.69
CA MET A 337 23.27 -24.01 -6.19
C MET A 337 23.15 -24.09 -4.69
N GLY A 338 23.35 -22.92 -4.11
CA GLY A 338 22.96 -22.65 -2.75
C GLY A 338 24.07 -22.88 -1.75
N HIS A 339 24.63 -21.79 -1.34
CA HIS A 339 25.33 -21.73 -0.09
C HIS A 339 24.34 -21.32 1.00
N LEU A 340 24.38 -22.00 2.11
CA LEU A 340 23.71 -21.53 3.33
C LEU A 340 24.50 -20.33 3.84
N MET A 341 23.83 -19.21 4.01
CA MET A 341 24.37 -17.97 4.54
C MET A 341 23.62 -17.60 5.80
N SER A 342 24.34 -17.12 6.81
CA SER A 342 23.74 -16.51 8.00
C SER A 342 24.03 -15.01 8.05
N ILE A 343 23.00 -14.23 8.44
CA ILE A 343 23.12 -12.80 8.72
C ILE A 343 22.79 -12.60 10.19
N THR A 344 23.63 -11.86 10.90
CA THR A 344 23.37 -11.39 12.27
C THR A 344 23.43 -9.89 12.29
N VAL A 345 22.34 -9.25 12.74
CA VAL A 345 22.25 -7.80 12.91
C VAL A 345 22.39 -7.48 14.39
N LEU A 346 23.37 -6.66 14.73
CA LEU A 346 23.69 -6.29 16.10
C LEU A 346 23.40 -4.81 16.36
N ASP A 347 22.85 -4.52 17.53
CA ASP A 347 22.71 -3.18 18.07
C ASP A 347 24.08 -2.60 18.50
N PRO A 348 24.18 -1.33 18.90
CA PRO A 348 25.42 -0.73 19.40
C PRO A 348 26.00 -1.41 20.64
N SER A 349 25.20 -2.15 21.39
CA SER A 349 25.63 -2.92 22.58
C SER A 349 26.11 -4.32 22.25
N GLY A 350 25.99 -4.74 20.98
CA GLY A 350 26.41 -6.05 20.50
C GLY A 350 25.35 -7.16 20.66
N HIS A 351 24.10 -6.82 20.94
CA HIS A 351 23.00 -7.76 21.00
C HIS A 351 22.27 -7.88 19.66
N PRO A 352 21.75 -9.07 19.29
CA PRO A 352 20.89 -9.21 18.14
C PRO A 352 19.68 -8.26 18.24
N THR A 353 19.34 -7.59 17.13
CA THR A 353 18.25 -6.64 17.09
C THR A 353 17.44 -6.74 15.80
N ALA A 354 16.13 -6.59 15.90
CA ALA A 354 15.24 -6.61 14.74
C ALA A 354 15.62 -5.53 13.71
N ALA A 355 15.51 -5.88 12.43
CA ALA A 355 15.85 -5.00 11.33
C ALA A 355 15.16 -5.42 10.03
N ARG A 356 15.06 -4.49 9.07
CA ARG A 356 14.73 -4.74 7.68
C ARG A 356 15.99 -5.11 6.90
N VAL A 357 15.92 -6.19 6.13
CA VAL A 357 17.06 -6.73 5.38
C VAL A 357 16.67 -6.94 3.92
N SER A 358 17.52 -6.49 3.00
CA SER A 358 17.44 -6.77 1.58
C SER A 358 18.70 -7.52 1.14
N VAL A 359 18.51 -8.64 0.44
CA VAL A 359 19.63 -9.44 -0.12
C VAL A 359 19.37 -9.64 -1.59
N THR A 360 20.22 -9.06 -2.45
CA THR A 360 20.11 -9.15 -3.90
C THR A 360 21.30 -9.89 -4.47
N GLY A 361 21.04 -10.93 -5.26
CA GLY A 361 22.07 -11.71 -5.94
C GLY A 361 22.55 -11.05 -7.24
N GLU A 362 23.67 -11.52 -7.75
CA GLU A 362 24.23 -11.08 -9.04
C GLU A 362 23.27 -11.36 -10.21
N ASP A 363 22.39 -12.36 -10.06
CA ASP A 363 21.31 -12.67 -11.00
C ASP A 363 20.15 -11.66 -10.96
N GLY A 364 20.21 -10.68 -10.05
CA GLY A 364 19.20 -9.65 -9.85
C GLY A 364 17.96 -10.10 -9.05
N ARG A 365 17.95 -11.32 -8.50
CA ARG A 365 16.87 -11.81 -7.63
C ARG A 365 17.11 -11.42 -6.19
N ALA A 366 16.01 -11.21 -5.47
CA ALA A 366 16.03 -11.10 -4.03
C ALA A 366 15.96 -12.46 -3.35
N TYR A 367 16.62 -12.58 -2.21
CA TYR A 367 16.71 -13.77 -1.39
C TYR A 367 16.30 -13.48 0.04
N ALA A 368 15.58 -14.41 0.66
CA ALA A 368 15.10 -14.30 2.03
C ALA A 368 15.06 -15.70 2.69
N PRO A 369 14.96 -15.77 4.01
CA PRO A 369 14.69 -17.04 4.72
C PRO A 369 13.42 -17.72 4.21
N ASP A 370 13.40 -19.06 4.21
CA ASP A 370 12.26 -19.83 3.70
C ASP A 370 10.92 -19.50 4.39
N ASN A 371 10.97 -19.08 5.65
CA ASN A 371 9.81 -18.72 6.45
C ASN A 371 9.51 -17.21 6.48
N ALA A 372 10.27 -16.40 5.75
CA ALA A 372 10.07 -14.95 5.75
C ALA A 372 8.89 -14.55 4.89
N TRP A 373 8.25 -13.46 5.28
CA TRP A 373 7.49 -12.61 4.39
C TRP A 373 8.44 -11.66 3.69
N MET A 374 8.30 -11.56 2.38
CA MET A 374 9.14 -10.73 1.55
C MET A 374 8.28 -9.69 0.83
N HIS A 375 8.59 -8.43 1.03
CA HIS A 375 7.92 -7.30 0.41
C HIS A 375 8.78 -6.74 -0.72
N ALA A 376 8.14 -6.21 -1.75
CA ALA A 376 8.81 -5.50 -2.83
C ALA A 376 8.75 -3.98 -2.60
N GLU A 377 9.77 -3.27 -3.05
CA GLU A 377 9.72 -1.83 -3.13
C GLU A 377 8.68 -1.40 -4.18
N ASP A 378 7.79 -0.54 -3.79
CA ASP A 378 6.80 0.03 -4.71
C ASP A 378 7.43 1.04 -5.68
N ASN A 379 8.32 1.86 -5.18
CA ASN A 379 8.90 3.01 -5.85
C ASN A 379 10.36 2.81 -6.27
N TYR A 380 10.70 1.63 -6.71
CA TYR A 380 12.06 1.28 -7.10
C TYR A 380 12.59 2.12 -8.27
N ILE A 381 13.78 2.71 -8.11
CA ILE A 381 14.45 3.47 -9.16
C ILE A 381 15.32 2.53 -10.00
N ARG A 382 14.86 2.19 -11.19
CA ARG A 382 15.50 1.20 -12.08
C ARG A 382 16.88 1.62 -12.61
N SER A 383 17.16 2.93 -12.68
CA SER A 383 18.48 3.42 -13.10
C SER A 383 19.58 3.10 -12.08
N GLU A 384 19.23 2.87 -10.83
CA GLU A 384 20.17 2.60 -9.75
C GLU A 384 20.42 1.11 -9.52
N ARG A 385 19.51 0.24 -9.97
CA ARG A 385 19.58 -1.21 -9.72
C ARG A 385 19.24 -2.03 -10.95
N ARG A 386 19.82 -3.20 -11.05
CA ARG A 386 19.56 -4.14 -12.13
C ARG A 386 18.18 -4.78 -12.05
N PHE A 387 17.67 -4.91 -10.85
CA PHE A 387 16.41 -5.56 -10.55
C PHE A 387 15.72 -4.88 -9.37
N GLU A 388 14.40 -5.05 -9.28
CA GLU A 388 13.61 -4.53 -8.17
C GLU A 388 14.04 -5.18 -6.85
N SER A 389 14.34 -4.36 -5.86
CA SER A 389 14.74 -4.86 -4.55
C SER A 389 13.54 -5.30 -3.74
N HIS A 390 13.72 -6.40 -3.05
CA HIS A 390 12.77 -6.90 -2.06
C HIS A 390 13.43 -6.89 -0.70
N TYR A 391 12.62 -6.83 0.34
CA TYR A 391 13.10 -6.87 1.72
C TYR A 391 12.27 -7.83 2.58
N PHE A 392 12.84 -8.26 3.67
CA PHE A 392 12.19 -9.01 4.74
C PHE A 392 12.58 -8.43 6.09
N HIS A 393 11.80 -8.76 7.12
CA HIS A 393 12.10 -8.39 8.50
C HIS A 393 12.70 -9.57 9.24
N THR A 394 13.69 -9.31 10.10
CA THR A 394 14.34 -10.29 10.98
C THR A 394 14.31 -9.80 12.42
N ASP A 395 14.34 -10.74 13.35
CA ASP A 395 14.53 -10.49 14.80
C ASP A 395 16.01 -10.26 15.19
N GLY A 396 16.90 -10.17 14.19
CA GLY A 396 18.35 -10.01 14.36
C GLY A 396 19.16 -11.19 13.84
N LYS A 397 18.50 -12.29 13.42
CA LYS A 397 19.18 -13.44 12.82
C LYS A 397 18.39 -13.99 11.66
N ALA A 398 19.06 -14.24 10.55
CA ALA A 398 18.46 -14.80 9.35
C ALA A 398 19.39 -15.86 8.75
N GLU A 399 18.81 -16.98 8.34
CA GLU A 399 19.50 -18.02 7.57
C GLU A 399 18.77 -18.19 6.24
N LEU A 400 19.50 -18.08 5.13
CA LEU A 400 18.93 -18.15 3.78
C LEU A 400 19.85 -18.89 2.82
N THR A 401 19.27 -19.53 1.83
CA THR A 401 20.01 -20.18 0.75
C THR A 401 20.18 -19.17 -0.40
N VAL A 402 21.43 -18.93 -0.79
CA VAL A 402 21.79 -17.94 -1.82
C VAL A 402 22.58 -18.59 -2.96
N PRO A 403 22.53 -18.04 -4.19
CA PRO A 403 23.33 -18.57 -5.30
C PRO A 403 24.82 -18.29 -5.06
N PRO A 404 25.71 -19.02 -5.79
CA PRO A 404 27.10 -18.64 -5.90
C PRO A 404 27.21 -17.27 -6.57
N GLY A 405 28.18 -16.47 -6.15
CA GLY A 405 28.44 -15.17 -6.74
C GLY A 405 28.36 -14.01 -5.73
N ARG A 406 28.30 -12.81 -6.26
CA ARG A 406 28.19 -11.59 -5.47
C ARG A 406 26.77 -11.42 -4.94
N LEU A 407 26.69 -11.00 -3.70
CA LEU A 407 25.46 -10.60 -3.00
C LEU A 407 25.60 -9.15 -2.51
N ASP A 408 24.61 -8.34 -2.77
CA ASP A 408 24.49 -7.01 -2.18
C ASP A 408 23.45 -7.09 -1.05
N VAL A 409 23.88 -6.72 0.16
CA VAL A 409 23.07 -6.77 1.38
C VAL A 409 22.88 -5.37 1.92
N GLU A 410 21.63 -4.97 2.15
CA GLU A 410 21.28 -3.71 2.78
C GLU A 410 20.50 -3.99 4.06
N VAL A 411 20.87 -3.32 5.16
CA VAL A 411 20.22 -3.47 6.47
C VAL A 411 19.82 -2.09 6.98
N MET A 412 18.55 -1.97 7.37
CA MET A 412 17.97 -0.77 7.94
C MET A 412 17.24 -1.05 9.25
N LYS A 413 17.21 -0.02 10.13
CA LYS A 413 16.40 -0.02 11.34
C LYS A 413 15.90 1.40 11.64
N GLY A 414 14.71 1.72 11.12
CA GLY A 414 14.14 3.07 11.25
C GLY A 414 15.05 4.18 10.69
N PHE A 415 14.80 5.41 11.10
CA PHE A 415 15.54 6.59 10.66
C PHE A 415 16.60 7.04 11.65
N GLU A 416 16.69 6.38 12.81
CA GLU A 416 17.66 6.66 13.88
C GLU A 416 18.99 5.93 13.72
N TYR A 417 19.11 5.09 12.68
CA TYR A 417 20.32 4.33 12.38
C TYR A 417 20.81 4.60 10.97
N GLN A 418 22.12 4.63 10.80
CA GLN A 418 22.74 4.67 9.48
C GLN A 418 22.45 3.36 8.73
N ILE A 419 22.26 3.47 7.42
CA ILE A 419 22.07 2.31 6.55
C ILE A 419 23.39 1.55 6.45
N ALA A 420 23.35 0.25 6.72
CA ALA A 420 24.49 -0.62 6.47
C ALA A 420 24.36 -1.26 5.07
N ARG A 421 25.42 -1.13 4.26
CA ARG A 421 25.50 -1.72 2.92
C ARG A 421 26.76 -2.55 2.84
N GLU A 422 26.58 -3.82 2.52
CA GLU A 422 27.65 -4.79 2.41
C GLU A 422 27.58 -5.51 1.04
N SER A 423 28.74 -5.75 0.46
CA SER A 423 28.83 -6.54 -0.77
C SER A 423 29.79 -7.69 -0.52
N ILE A 424 29.25 -8.90 -0.58
CA ILE A 424 30.00 -10.11 -0.24
C ILE A 424 29.93 -11.13 -1.39
N VAL A 425 30.91 -12.03 -1.43
CA VAL A 425 30.87 -13.20 -2.32
C VAL A 425 30.39 -14.39 -1.51
N SER A 426 29.31 -15.03 -1.96
CA SER A 426 28.75 -16.20 -1.30
C SER A 426 29.77 -17.35 -1.26
N SER A 427 29.85 -18.03 -0.14
CA SER A 427 30.65 -19.23 0.06
C SER A 427 29.88 -20.19 0.98
N PRO A 428 30.24 -21.50 1.02
CA PRO A 428 29.62 -22.42 1.94
C PRO A 428 29.70 -21.91 3.39
N HIS A 429 28.53 -21.80 4.06
CA HIS A 429 28.42 -21.30 5.43
C HIS A 429 28.95 -19.88 5.65
N ALA A 430 28.80 -19.00 4.65
CA ALA A 430 29.13 -17.58 4.81
C ALA A 430 28.37 -16.96 5.97
N GLN A 431 29.06 -16.15 6.75
CA GLN A 431 28.50 -15.43 7.88
C GLN A 431 28.72 -13.94 7.66
N LEU A 432 27.66 -13.16 7.76
CA LEU A 432 27.68 -11.71 7.74
C LEU A 432 27.21 -11.18 9.09
N VAL A 433 28.05 -10.41 9.75
CA VAL A 433 27.68 -9.69 10.98
C VAL A 433 27.63 -8.19 10.66
N VAL A 434 26.46 -7.59 10.86
CA VAL A 434 26.21 -6.18 10.63
C VAL A 434 26.03 -5.47 11.97
N HIS A 435 26.86 -4.47 12.25
CA HIS A 435 26.73 -3.61 13.42
C HIS A 435 26.01 -2.32 13.04
N LEU A 436 24.82 -2.09 13.58
CA LEU A 436 24.07 -0.88 13.36
C LEU A 436 24.73 0.32 14.05
N LYS A 437 24.79 1.45 13.37
CA LYS A 437 25.36 2.70 13.85
C LYS A 437 24.26 3.73 14.08
N PRO A 438 24.01 4.16 15.33
CA PRO A 438 22.97 5.14 15.61
C PRO A 438 23.38 6.53 15.08
N ILE A 439 22.38 7.27 14.61
CA ILE A 439 22.49 8.68 14.28
C ILE A 439 22.40 9.48 15.59
N GLN A 440 23.29 10.44 15.78
CA GLN A 440 23.27 11.30 16.97
C GLN A 440 22.18 12.37 16.82
N ILE A 441 21.08 12.16 17.51
CA ILE A 441 19.96 13.10 17.52
C ILE A 441 20.13 14.04 18.72
N PRO A 442 20.08 15.37 18.52
CA PRO A 442 20.05 16.30 19.62
C PRO A 442 18.82 16.05 20.53
N ARG A 443 19.08 15.85 21.81
CA ARG A 443 18.03 15.54 22.80
C ARG A 443 18.01 16.60 23.86
N GLY A 444 16.83 17.02 24.27
CA GLY A 444 16.66 17.79 25.52
C GLY A 444 17.10 16.94 26.74
N PRO A 445 17.53 17.58 27.83
CA PRO A 445 17.99 16.87 29.02
C PRO A 445 16.90 15.96 29.62
N ASP A 446 15.64 16.37 29.53
CA ASP A 446 14.49 15.76 30.21
C ASP A 446 13.45 15.16 29.24
N SER A 447 13.77 15.07 27.95
CA SER A 447 12.86 14.56 26.92
C SER A 447 13.50 13.56 25.97
N GLN A 448 12.66 12.78 25.29
CA GLN A 448 13.05 11.85 24.24
C GLN A 448 12.00 11.88 23.11
N TRP A 449 12.45 11.55 21.90
CA TRP A 449 11.61 11.39 20.73
C TRP A 449 11.24 9.92 20.57
N LEU A 450 9.95 9.62 20.37
CA LEU A 450 9.44 8.28 20.10
C LEU A 450 8.60 8.30 18.82
N SER A 451 8.92 7.44 17.89
CA SER A 451 8.24 7.35 16.58
C SER A 451 6.92 6.57 16.67
N GLY A 452 5.97 6.94 15.85
CA GLY A 452 4.73 6.20 15.67
C GLY A 452 4.24 6.29 14.23
N ASP A 453 3.50 5.28 13.80
CA ASP A 453 2.74 5.26 12.56
C ASP A 453 1.26 5.26 12.92
N LEU A 454 0.57 6.35 12.59
CA LEU A 454 -0.83 6.56 12.98
C LEU A 454 -1.83 5.86 12.05
N HIS A 455 -1.34 5.31 10.93
CA HIS A 455 -2.21 4.78 9.90
C HIS A 455 -1.60 3.55 9.25
N VAL A 456 -1.97 2.38 9.74
CA VAL A 456 -1.57 1.09 9.19
C VAL A 456 -2.79 0.21 9.04
N HIS A 457 -2.91 -0.47 7.91
CA HIS A 457 -3.87 -1.55 7.72
C HIS A 457 -3.14 -2.89 7.82
N MET A 458 -3.31 -3.60 8.93
CA MET A 458 -2.74 -4.93 9.10
C MET A 458 -3.25 -5.88 8.02
N ASN A 459 -4.55 -5.81 7.71
CA ASN A 459 -5.20 -6.54 6.63
C ASN A 459 -6.19 -5.63 5.89
N TYR A 460 -5.93 -5.35 4.64
CA TYR A 460 -6.86 -4.60 3.80
C TYR A 460 -7.46 -5.48 2.71
N GLY A 461 -6.77 -5.71 1.63
CA GLY A 461 -7.20 -6.51 0.49
C GLY A 461 -6.20 -7.57 0.02
N GLY A 462 -5.11 -7.79 0.74
CA GLY A 462 -4.07 -8.74 0.37
C GLY A 462 -4.52 -10.20 0.43
N THR A 463 -3.78 -11.07 -0.26
CA THR A 463 -4.11 -12.48 -0.38
C THR A 463 -4.01 -13.23 0.93
N TYR A 464 -2.99 -12.94 1.71
CA TYR A 464 -2.70 -13.64 2.96
C TYR A 464 -2.92 -12.71 4.14
N ARG A 465 -3.57 -13.22 5.18
CA ARG A 465 -3.85 -12.45 6.38
C ARG A 465 -2.57 -12.30 7.22
N ASN A 466 -2.31 -11.05 7.62
CA ASN A 466 -1.33 -10.72 8.64
C ASN A 466 -1.92 -10.99 10.04
N THR A 467 -1.06 -11.01 11.05
CA THR A 467 -1.46 -11.19 12.44
C THR A 467 -0.83 -10.12 13.31
N PRO A 468 -1.41 -9.80 14.49
CA PRO A 468 -0.81 -8.84 15.41
C PRO A 468 0.65 -9.14 15.76
N ALA A 469 1.01 -10.40 15.95
CA ALA A 469 2.40 -10.79 16.26
C ALA A 469 3.38 -10.48 15.11
N LYS A 470 2.96 -10.70 13.87
CA LYS A 470 3.79 -10.34 12.70
C LYS A 470 3.87 -8.82 12.52
N LEU A 471 2.79 -8.09 12.78
CA LEU A 471 2.80 -6.64 12.68
C LEU A 471 3.75 -6.01 13.71
N VAL A 472 3.73 -6.49 14.97
CA VAL A 472 4.69 -6.05 16.01
C VAL A 472 6.14 -6.43 15.64
N ALA A 473 6.38 -7.54 14.96
CA ALA A 473 7.71 -7.86 14.45
C ALA A 473 8.17 -6.89 13.34
N GLN A 474 7.26 -6.45 12.47
CA GLN A 474 7.53 -5.39 11.47
C GLN A 474 7.82 -4.05 12.18
N GLU A 475 7.00 -3.69 13.17
CA GLU A 475 7.17 -2.51 14.02
C GLU A 475 8.57 -2.45 14.65
N ALA A 476 9.00 -3.55 15.28
CA ALA A 476 10.32 -3.66 15.91
C ALA A 476 11.47 -3.51 14.90
N ALA A 477 11.32 -4.09 13.72
CA ALA A 477 12.32 -4.00 12.66
C ALA A 477 12.44 -2.58 12.07
N GLU A 478 11.35 -1.83 12.02
CA GLU A 478 11.31 -0.43 11.58
C GLU A 478 11.55 0.59 12.72
N ASN A 479 11.86 0.10 13.92
CA ASN A 479 12.14 0.94 15.10
C ASN A 479 11.01 1.91 15.46
N LEU A 480 9.76 1.45 15.38
CA LEU A 480 8.59 2.22 15.81
C LEU A 480 8.29 1.93 17.29
N PHE A 481 7.86 2.94 18.02
CA PHE A 481 7.37 2.79 19.39
C PHE A 481 5.87 2.45 19.40
N LEU A 482 5.11 2.92 18.41
CA LEU A 482 3.66 2.76 18.34
C LEU A 482 3.19 2.56 16.90
N ILE A 483 2.25 1.63 16.71
CA ILE A 483 1.44 1.51 15.50
C ILE A 483 -0.04 1.58 15.87
N GLU A 484 -0.77 2.44 15.17
CA GLU A 484 -2.24 2.40 15.10
C GLU A 484 -2.65 1.56 13.90
N ASN A 485 -3.11 0.33 14.14
CA ASN A 485 -3.79 -0.46 13.12
C ASN A 485 -5.22 0.10 13.00
N LEU A 486 -5.46 0.91 12.00
CA LEU A 486 -6.78 1.47 11.74
C LEU A 486 -7.68 0.40 11.10
N VAL A 487 -8.63 -0.07 11.88
CA VAL A 487 -9.65 -1.00 11.40
C VAL A 487 -10.59 -0.21 10.49
N VAL A 488 -10.81 -0.71 9.29
CA VAL A 488 -11.59 -0.02 8.25
C VAL A 488 -12.56 -0.98 7.58
N ASN A 489 -13.69 -0.49 7.11
CA ASN A 489 -14.53 -1.27 6.23
C ASN A 489 -13.82 -1.46 4.88
N LYS A 490 -13.86 -2.67 4.40
CA LYS A 490 -13.47 -2.99 3.03
C LYS A 490 -14.71 -3.48 2.30
N GLU A 491 -15.43 -2.52 1.74
CA GLU A 491 -16.68 -2.78 1.02
C GLU A 491 -17.70 -3.53 1.89
N GLN A 492 -17.98 -4.80 1.64
CA GLN A 492 -18.99 -5.58 2.39
C GLN A 492 -18.43 -6.24 3.67
N ARG A 493 -17.23 -5.91 4.12
CA ARG A 493 -16.58 -6.53 5.28
C ARG A 493 -15.70 -5.55 6.02
N ILE A 494 -15.41 -5.86 7.27
CA ILE A 494 -14.45 -5.13 8.10
C ILE A 494 -13.34 -6.12 8.47
N PRO A 495 -12.20 -6.13 7.72
CA PRO A 495 -11.22 -7.22 7.79
C PRO A 495 -10.66 -7.51 9.18
N ASP A 496 -10.37 -6.50 9.98
CA ASP A 496 -9.70 -6.65 11.27
C ASP A 496 -10.61 -6.41 12.48
N ILE A 497 -11.93 -6.40 12.29
CA ILE A 497 -12.88 -6.13 13.38
C ILE A 497 -12.71 -7.08 14.57
N ALA A 498 -12.27 -8.31 14.33
CA ALA A 498 -12.02 -9.28 15.40
C ALA A 498 -10.84 -8.90 16.30
N TYR A 499 -9.99 -8.00 15.88
CA TYR A 499 -8.84 -7.50 16.63
C TYR A 499 -9.13 -6.16 17.32
N PHE A 500 -10.21 -5.47 16.93
CA PHE A 500 -10.58 -4.20 17.56
C PHE A 500 -10.71 -4.37 19.07
N ARG A 501 -10.08 -3.47 19.81
CA ARG A 501 -10.09 -3.44 21.27
C ARG A 501 -9.75 -2.05 21.79
N THR A 502 -10.21 -1.76 22.99
CA THR A 502 -10.04 -0.47 23.67
C THR A 502 -8.77 -0.42 24.53
N THR A 503 -7.91 -1.40 24.43
CA THR A 503 -6.61 -1.51 25.12
C THR A 503 -5.57 -1.96 24.14
N PRO A 504 -4.28 -1.71 24.37
CA PRO A 504 -3.22 -2.21 23.51
C PRO A 504 -3.35 -3.72 23.28
N ASP A 505 -2.92 -4.19 22.10
CA ASP A 505 -2.94 -5.60 21.77
C ASP A 505 -2.06 -6.39 22.77
N PRO A 506 -2.46 -7.60 23.21
CA PRO A 506 -1.68 -8.43 24.14
C PRO A 506 -0.27 -8.81 23.68
N VAL A 507 0.01 -8.70 22.39
CA VAL A 507 1.36 -8.93 21.83
C VAL A 507 2.28 -7.71 21.98
N SER A 508 1.76 -6.56 22.39
CA SER A 508 2.55 -5.35 22.62
C SER A 508 3.61 -5.58 23.69
N THR A 509 4.70 -4.85 23.58
CA THR A 509 5.80 -4.81 24.57
C THR A 509 5.93 -3.40 25.13
N THR A 510 6.85 -3.18 26.07
CA THR A 510 7.15 -1.84 26.58
C THR A 510 7.85 -0.94 25.58
N GLU A 511 8.37 -1.50 24.49
CA GLU A 511 9.12 -0.79 23.45
C GLU A 511 8.33 -0.66 22.14
N HIS A 512 7.31 -1.51 21.95
CA HIS A 512 6.51 -1.60 20.74
C HIS A 512 5.03 -1.79 21.10
N TRP A 513 4.20 -0.80 20.77
CA TRP A 513 2.79 -0.76 21.13
C TRP A 513 1.90 -0.85 19.90
N LEU A 514 1.15 -1.94 19.79
CA LEU A 514 0.11 -2.11 18.78
C LEU A 514 -1.24 -1.71 19.35
N LEU A 515 -1.85 -0.70 18.76
CA LEU A 515 -3.21 -0.25 19.06
C LEU A 515 -4.12 -0.57 17.88
N HIS A 516 -5.43 -0.62 18.13
CA HIS A 516 -6.45 -0.83 17.11
C HIS A 516 -7.44 0.31 17.14
N GLY A 517 -7.18 1.34 16.34
CA GLY A 517 -8.08 2.46 16.09
C GLY A 517 -9.11 2.14 14.99
N GLN A 518 -9.69 3.18 14.44
CA GLN A 518 -10.63 3.06 13.32
C GLN A 518 -10.31 4.10 12.25
N GLU A 519 -10.30 3.70 11.00
CA GLU A 519 -10.50 4.62 9.90
C GLU A 519 -11.99 4.68 9.59
N PHE A 520 -12.60 5.85 9.78
CA PHE A 520 -13.95 6.09 9.32
C PHE A 520 -13.89 6.54 7.85
N HIS A 521 -14.38 5.69 6.97
CA HIS A 521 -14.06 5.74 5.55
C HIS A 521 -15.32 6.04 4.72
N THR A 522 -15.44 7.27 4.23
CA THR A 522 -16.56 7.65 3.36
C THR A 522 -16.08 8.14 2.00
N PRO A 523 -16.81 7.83 0.91
CA PRO A 523 -16.45 8.31 -0.42
C PRO A 523 -16.85 9.77 -0.69
N TYR A 524 -17.39 10.49 0.29
CA TYR A 524 -17.87 11.86 0.10
C TYR A 524 -17.23 12.86 1.07
N TRP A 525 -17.28 12.58 2.38
CA TRP A 525 -16.82 13.55 3.38
C TRP A 525 -15.30 13.55 3.60
N GLY A 526 -14.67 12.43 3.25
CA GLY A 526 -13.28 12.16 3.51
C GLY A 526 -13.07 11.15 4.64
N HIS A 527 -11.81 10.84 4.92
CA HIS A 527 -11.45 9.78 5.86
C HIS A 527 -10.94 10.34 7.18
N LEU A 528 -11.42 9.75 8.29
CA LEU A 528 -10.98 10.11 9.65
C LEU A 528 -10.21 8.96 10.29
N GLY A 529 -9.05 9.28 10.85
CA GLY A 529 -8.35 8.40 11.79
C GLY A 529 -8.87 8.65 13.22
N LEU A 530 -9.49 7.63 13.82
CA LEU A 530 -10.04 7.66 15.19
C LEU A 530 -9.12 6.85 16.10
N LEU A 531 -8.29 7.53 16.88
CA LEU A 531 -7.27 6.90 17.73
C LEU A 531 -7.77 6.72 19.15
N ASN A 532 -7.47 5.57 19.75
CA ASN A 532 -7.76 5.32 21.18
C ASN A 532 -9.25 5.38 21.54
N LEU A 533 -10.13 4.80 20.72
CA LEU A 533 -11.55 4.61 21.07
C LEU A 533 -11.70 3.79 22.36
N ALA A 534 -12.39 4.34 23.37
CA ALA A 534 -12.40 3.78 24.72
C ALA A 534 -13.58 2.82 25.00
N ARG A 535 -14.51 2.65 24.06
CA ARG A 535 -15.72 1.83 24.28
C ARG A 535 -15.98 0.85 23.14
N ASN A 536 -16.18 1.34 21.93
CA ASN A 536 -16.58 0.50 20.79
C ASN A 536 -16.19 1.11 19.45
N TYR A 537 -16.07 0.26 18.46
CA TYR A 537 -16.01 0.62 17.05
C TYR A 537 -17.29 1.34 16.62
N LEU A 538 -17.19 2.42 15.84
CA LEU A 538 -18.33 3.20 15.40
C LEU A 538 -18.95 2.60 14.12
N LEU A 539 -20.24 2.35 14.13
CA LEU A 539 -21.01 1.84 13.01
C LEU A 539 -22.21 2.76 12.71
N PRO A 540 -22.58 2.90 11.43
CA PRO A 540 -21.86 2.43 10.24
C PRO A 540 -20.55 3.18 10.10
N ASP A 541 -19.50 2.53 9.60
CA ASP A 541 -18.20 3.16 9.39
C ASP A 541 -18.04 3.76 7.98
N TYR A 542 -19.14 4.01 7.31
CA TYR A 542 -19.22 4.67 6.02
C TYR A 542 -20.59 5.30 5.80
N ALA A 543 -20.61 6.32 4.90
CA ALA A 543 -21.81 6.97 4.40
C ALA A 543 -21.63 7.31 2.91
N ALA A 544 -22.67 7.76 2.24
CA ALA A 544 -22.62 8.20 0.85
C ALA A 544 -22.27 7.11 -0.18
N TYR A 545 -22.48 5.83 0.14
CA TYR A 545 -22.33 4.74 -0.83
C TYR A 545 -23.61 4.60 -1.65
N GLY A 546 -23.64 5.22 -2.81
CA GLY A 546 -24.77 5.17 -3.73
C GLY A 546 -25.20 3.73 -4.05
N ASN A 547 -26.51 3.53 -4.23
CA ASN A 547 -27.12 2.22 -4.50
C ASN A 547 -26.93 1.17 -3.37
N THR A 548 -26.74 1.61 -2.14
CA THR A 548 -26.67 0.75 -0.94
C THR A 548 -27.56 1.28 0.17
N ALA A 549 -27.69 0.54 1.27
CA ALA A 549 -28.38 1.00 2.47
C ALA A 549 -27.68 2.21 3.14
N ALA A 550 -26.44 2.52 2.78
CA ALA A 550 -25.65 3.65 3.26
C ALA A 550 -25.51 4.76 2.21
N ALA A 551 -26.48 4.92 1.31
CA ALA A 551 -26.47 5.94 0.27
C ALA A 551 -26.62 7.36 0.80
N SER A 552 -27.26 7.55 1.97
CA SER A 552 -27.38 8.87 2.60
C SER A 552 -26.03 9.49 2.88
N LEU A 553 -25.94 10.82 2.73
CA LEU A 553 -24.76 11.59 3.16
C LEU A 553 -24.62 11.67 4.69
N ALA A 554 -25.61 11.25 5.47
CA ALA A 554 -25.51 11.13 6.91
C ALA A 554 -25.03 9.71 7.33
N PRO A 555 -24.15 9.59 8.37
CA PRO A 555 -23.59 10.67 9.17
C PRO A 555 -22.47 11.44 8.45
N THR A 556 -22.29 12.72 8.82
CA THR A 556 -21.12 13.52 8.44
C THR A 556 -19.92 13.18 9.32
N ASN A 557 -18.71 13.55 8.87
CA ASN A 557 -17.49 13.41 9.67
C ASN A 557 -17.57 14.18 11.00
N ALA A 558 -18.18 15.37 11.02
CA ALA A 558 -18.43 16.11 12.25
C ALA A 558 -19.23 15.32 13.28
N THR A 559 -20.29 14.62 12.83
CA THR A 559 -21.11 13.77 13.70
C THR A 559 -20.30 12.60 14.26
N VAL A 560 -19.48 11.98 13.42
CA VAL A 560 -18.60 10.86 13.81
C VAL A 560 -17.52 11.33 14.79
N ALA A 561 -16.95 12.51 14.55
CA ALA A 561 -15.97 13.12 15.45
C ALA A 561 -16.54 13.36 16.86
N ASP A 562 -17.80 13.82 16.98
CA ASP A 562 -18.47 13.97 18.27
C ASP A 562 -18.60 12.61 18.99
N LEU A 563 -19.02 11.57 18.29
CA LEU A 563 -19.14 10.22 18.86
C LEU A 563 -17.77 9.65 19.28
N ALA A 564 -16.71 9.98 18.55
CA ALA A 564 -15.35 9.58 18.88
C ALA A 564 -14.82 10.35 20.12
N HIS A 565 -15.06 11.67 20.18
CA HIS A 565 -14.70 12.50 21.35
C HIS A 565 -15.45 12.10 22.61
N GLU A 566 -16.72 11.66 22.52
CA GLU A 566 -17.44 11.06 23.65
C GLU A 566 -16.78 9.79 24.19
N GLN A 567 -15.94 9.15 23.39
CA GLN A 567 -15.11 8.01 23.77
C GLN A 567 -13.66 8.41 24.14
N HIS A 568 -13.37 9.70 24.23
CA HIS A 568 -12.02 10.24 24.49
C HIS A 568 -10.99 9.89 23.39
N ALA A 569 -11.44 9.57 22.18
CA ALA A 569 -10.56 9.36 21.05
C ALA A 569 -9.96 10.68 20.55
N LEU A 570 -8.82 10.60 19.87
CA LEU A 570 -8.32 11.68 19.04
C LEU A 570 -8.83 11.48 17.60
N VAL A 571 -9.23 12.58 16.97
CA VAL A 571 -9.77 12.60 15.61
C VAL A 571 -8.81 13.34 14.70
N GLY A 572 -8.40 12.72 13.62
CA GLY A 572 -7.54 13.32 12.61
C GLY A 572 -8.03 13.05 11.20
N TYR A 573 -7.72 13.96 10.27
CA TYR A 573 -7.87 13.68 8.86
C TYR A 573 -6.65 12.94 8.35
N VAL A 574 -6.88 11.84 7.65
CA VAL A 574 -5.83 10.97 7.11
C VAL A 574 -5.65 11.23 5.60
N HIS A 575 -4.41 11.07 5.08
CA HIS A 575 -4.00 11.24 3.65
C HIS A 575 -4.83 12.26 2.85
N PRO A 576 -4.95 13.53 3.29
CA PRO A 576 -6.05 14.40 2.85
C PRO A 576 -6.02 14.89 1.40
N PHE A 577 -4.83 15.15 0.80
CA PHE A 577 -4.80 15.80 -0.53
C PHE A 577 -3.67 15.31 -1.43
N ASP A 578 -4.03 14.94 -2.67
CA ASP A 578 -3.12 14.61 -3.77
C ASP A 578 -2.98 15.73 -4.82
N ILE A 579 -3.83 16.74 -4.75
CA ILE A 579 -3.88 17.86 -5.70
C ILE A 579 -3.97 19.20 -4.97
N VAL A 580 -3.67 20.28 -5.70
CA VAL A 580 -3.97 21.64 -5.24
C VAL A 580 -5.47 21.88 -5.30
N VAL A 581 -6.08 22.14 -4.15
CA VAL A 581 -7.52 22.41 -4.06
C VAL A 581 -7.80 23.87 -4.41
N ASP A 582 -8.53 24.11 -5.50
CA ASP A 582 -9.05 25.44 -5.87
C ASP A 582 -10.58 25.47 -5.76
N PRO A 583 -11.15 26.11 -4.72
CA PRO A 583 -12.59 26.18 -4.55
C PRO A 583 -13.36 26.77 -5.74
N ALA A 584 -12.70 27.56 -6.59
CA ALA A 584 -13.35 28.15 -7.75
C ALA A 584 -13.49 27.17 -8.93
N THR A 585 -12.56 26.25 -9.09
CA THR A 585 -12.45 25.41 -10.28
C THR A 585 -12.43 23.91 -10.03
N ASP A 586 -12.21 23.49 -8.78
CA ASP A 586 -12.10 22.09 -8.44
C ASP A 586 -13.42 21.34 -8.63
N PRO A 587 -13.50 20.35 -9.54
CA PRO A 587 -14.71 19.58 -9.78
C PRO A 587 -15.05 18.63 -8.61
N THR A 588 -14.07 18.23 -7.79
CA THR A 588 -14.28 17.27 -6.69
C THR A 588 -15.20 17.85 -5.63
N LEU A 589 -15.11 19.15 -5.35
CA LEU A 589 -15.99 19.84 -4.43
C LEU A 589 -17.47 19.90 -4.90
N THR A 590 -17.77 19.51 -6.14
CA THR A 590 -19.14 19.49 -6.68
C THR A 590 -19.69 18.09 -6.89
N HIS A 591 -18.83 17.10 -7.02
CA HIS A 591 -19.23 15.74 -7.39
C HIS A 591 -19.00 14.70 -6.30
N GLY A 592 -18.30 15.05 -5.21
CA GLY A 592 -17.96 14.10 -4.15
C GLY A 592 -17.04 12.97 -4.63
N GLU A 593 -16.39 13.15 -5.78
CA GLU A 593 -15.40 12.19 -6.27
C GLU A 593 -14.10 12.36 -5.47
N PRO A 594 -13.53 11.28 -4.94
CA PRO A 594 -12.45 11.36 -3.98
C PRO A 594 -11.08 11.49 -4.65
N LEU A 595 -10.84 12.59 -5.30
CA LEU A 595 -9.45 13.02 -5.52
C LEU A 595 -8.88 13.65 -4.24
N ASP A 596 -9.77 14.17 -3.39
CA ASP A 596 -9.45 14.76 -2.11
C ASP A 596 -10.24 14.02 -1.01
N GLU A 597 -9.55 13.25 -0.21
CA GLU A 597 -10.17 12.43 0.82
C GLU A 597 -10.44 13.24 2.11
N ALA A 598 -10.74 14.55 1.96
CA ALA A 598 -10.94 15.48 3.07
C ALA A 598 -11.93 16.64 2.78
N LEU A 599 -13.05 16.37 2.10
CA LEU A 599 -14.00 17.41 1.70
C LEU A 599 -14.60 18.17 2.90
N GLU A 600 -14.87 17.51 4.03
CA GLU A 600 -15.43 18.12 5.21
C GLU A 600 -14.36 18.76 6.12
N LEU A 601 -13.05 18.59 5.87
CA LEU A 601 -11.97 19.10 6.74
C LEU A 601 -12.14 20.56 7.16
N PRO A 602 -12.40 21.56 6.29
CA PRO A 602 -12.55 22.94 6.74
C PRO A 602 -13.78 23.14 7.63
N VAL A 603 -14.83 22.37 7.47
CA VAL A 603 -16.02 22.38 8.31
C VAL A 603 -15.67 21.89 9.72
N ASP A 604 -15.04 20.74 9.79
CA ASP A 604 -14.70 20.09 11.06
C ASP A 604 -13.66 20.86 11.87
N VAL A 605 -12.70 21.47 11.19
CA VAL A 605 -11.71 22.36 11.86
C VAL A 605 -12.39 23.61 12.41
N ALA A 606 -13.29 24.24 11.64
CA ALA A 606 -14.04 25.42 12.11
C ALA A 606 -14.91 25.12 13.35
N LEU A 607 -15.44 23.91 13.43
CA LEU A 607 -16.30 23.44 14.52
C LEU A 607 -15.50 22.79 15.67
N GLY A 608 -14.16 22.76 15.59
CA GLY A 608 -13.29 22.22 16.64
C GLY A 608 -13.38 20.70 16.80
N LYS A 609 -13.63 19.97 15.70
CA LYS A 609 -13.79 18.51 15.67
C LYS A 609 -12.50 17.75 15.39
N VAL A 610 -11.42 18.43 14.99
CA VAL A 610 -10.15 17.81 14.54
C VAL A 610 -9.05 18.08 15.55
N ASP A 611 -8.39 17.02 16.03
CA ASP A 611 -7.27 17.10 16.98
C ASP A 611 -5.91 17.14 16.27
N TYR A 612 -5.77 16.54 15.08
CA TYR A 612 -4.53 16.51 14.28
C TYR A 612 -4.84 16.35 12.79
N ILE A 613 -3.85 16.60 11.95
CA ILE A 613 -3.90 16.28 10.50
C ILE A 613 -2.69 15.43 10.13
N GLU A 614 -2.87 14.41 9.31
CA GLU A 614 -1.75 13.76 8.65
C GLU A 614 -1.17 14.69 7.59
N ALA A 615 -0.23 15.54 8.01
CA ALA A 615 0.51 16.37 7.06
C ALA A 615 1.42 15.55 6.15
N MET A 616 1.63 14.29 6.51
CA MET A 616 2.32 13.27 5.72
C MET A 616 1.55 11.95 5.83
N GLY A 617 1.05 11.47 4.71
CA GLY A 617 0.27 10.24 4.61
C GLY A 617 0.42 9.64 3.22
N PHE A 618 -0.55 8.83 2.79
CA PHE A 618 -0.68 8.35 1.41
C PHE A 618 -1.28 9.44 0.49
N SER A 619 -0.69 10.62 0.54
CA SER A 619 -1.09 11.82 -0.19
C SER A 619 0.14 12.66 -0.54
N ASP A 620 -0.02 13.68 -1.37
CA ASP A 620 1.06 14.64 -1.63
C ASP A 620 1.27 15.56 -0.44
N HIS A 621 2.46 15.49 0.18
CA HIS A 621 2.78 16.23 1.40
C HIS A 621 2.81 17.75 1.21
N ARG A 622 3.16 18.22 0.00
CA ARG A 622 3.23 19.66 -0.32
C ARG A 622 1.81 20.21 -0.54
N MET A 623 0.96 19.46 -1.24
CA MET A 623 -0.44 19.85 -1.46
C MET A 623 -1.21 19.88 -0.13
N THR A 624 -1.01 18.87 0.70
CA THR A 624 -1.57 18.83 2.07
C THR A 624 -1.09 20.01 2.90
N ALA A 625 0.21 20.34 2.84
CA ALA A 625 0.77 21.48 3.57
C ALA A 625 0.15 22.82 3.14
N GLU A 626 -0.21 23.01 1.86
CA GLU A 626 -0.84 24.23 1.40
C GLU A 626 -2.20 24.48 2.06
N VAL A 627 -3.06 23.46 2.15
CA VAL A 627 -4.36 23.58 2.81
C VAL A 627 -4.19 23.73 4.32
N TRP A 628 -3.29 22.95 4.94
CA TRP A 628 -2.97 23.03 6.35
C TRP A 628 -2.48 24.43 6.76
N TYR A 629 -1.58 25.04 5.96
CA TYR A 629 -1.08 26.40 6.22
C TYR A 629 -2.18 27.45 6.17
N ARG A 630 -3.16 27.32 5.28
CA ARG A 630 -4.32 28.21 5.22
C ARG A 630 -5.20 28.07 6.48
N LEU A 631 -5.41 26.86 6.98
CA LEU A 631 -6.12 26.64 8.26
C LEU A 631 -5.38 27.29 9.43
N LEU A 632 -4.07 27.13 9.50
CA LEU A 632 -3.24 27.80 10.51
C LEU A 632 -3.28 29.34 10.37
N ASN A 633 -3.33 29.87 9.15
CA ASN A 633 -3.47 31.30 8.89
C ASN A 633 -4.85 31.84 9.29
N CYS A 634 -5.87 31.01 9.38
CA CYS A 634 -7.17 31.34 9.96
C CYS A 634 -7.15 31.32 11.50
N GLY A 635 -6.01 31.06 12.14
CA GLY A 635 -5.86 31.05 13.60
C GLY A 635 -6.16 29.71 14.25
N PHE A 636 -6.50 28.66 13.51
CA PHE A 636 -6.73 27.33 14.05
C PHE A 636 -5.41 26.70 14.51
N ARG A 637 -5.44 25.97 15.63
CA ARG A 637 -4.29 25.24 16.16
C ARG A 637 -4.45 23.76 15.82
N LEU A 638 -3.74 23.34 14.78
CA LEU A 638 -3.84 21.99 14.22
C LEU A 638 -2.45 21.35 14.17
N PRO A 639 -2.15 20.40 15.07
CA PRO A 639 -0.89 19.66 15.08
C PRO A 639 -0.71 18.77 13.85
N THR A 640 0.56 18.51 13.49
CA THR A 640 0.88 17.50 12.48
C THR A 640 0.99 16.11 13.10
N GLY A 641 0.30 15.14 12.48
CA GLY A 641 0.52 13.71 12.57
C GLY A 641 1.13 13.17 11.29
N ALA A 642 1.39 11.88 11.25
CA ALA A 642 1.76 11.14 10.06
C ALA A 642 1.37 9.66 10.18
N GLY A 643 0.89 9.11 9.09
CA GLY A 643 0.60 7.69 8.95
C GLY A 643 1.00 7.20 7.56
N SER A 644 1.46 5.96 7.46
CA SER A 644 1.95 5.44 6.19
C SER A 644 0.84 4.98 5.26
N ASP A 645 -0.33 4.69 5.79
CA ASP A 645 -1.40 3.94 5.11
C ASP A 645 -0.87 2.62 4.52
N THR A 646 0.07 2.02 5.25
CA THR A 646 0.69 0.76 4.83
C THR A 646 -0.33 -0.35 4.89
N MET A 647 -0.50 -1.04 3.77
CA MET A 647 -1.26 -2.27 3.68
C MET A 647 -0.33 -3.45 3.96
N ALA A 648 -0.13 -3.76 5.25
CA ALA A 648 0.95 -4.61 5.75
C ALA A 648 0.88 -6.08 5.31
N ASN A 649 -0.23 -6.50 4.69
CA ASN A 649 -0.41 -7.84 4.13
C ASN A 649 -0.27 -7.90 2.59
N TYR A 650 0.18 -6.82 1.94
CA TYR A 650 0.48 -6.82 0.51
C TYR A 650 1.96 -7.09 0.22
N ALA A 651 2.23 -7.70 -0.92
CA ALA A 651 3.59 -7.99 -1.36
C ALA A 651 4.35 -6.72 -1.77
N SER A 652 3.70 -5.81 -2.47
CA SER A 652 4.35 -4.63 -3.07
C SER A 652 3.37 -3.48 -3.24
N LEU A 653 2.68 -3.13 -2.20
CA LEU A 653 1.94 -1.89 -2.14
C LEU A 653 2.65 -0.98 -1.13
N ARG A 654 2.07 0.18 -0.84
CA ARG A 654 2.69 1.12 0.08
C ARG A 654 3.20 0.45 1.36
N GLY A 655 4.41 0.72 1.72
CA GLY A 655 5.13 0.16 2.87
C GLY A 655 6.61 0.40 2.76
N PRO A 656 7.38 0.10 3.80
CA PRO A 656 7.05 -0.62 5.04
C PRO A 656 6.18 0.19 6.01
N VAL A 657 5.73 -0.45 7.08
CA VAL A 657 5.14 0.27 8.23
C VAL A 657 6.12 1.35 8.70
N GLY A 658 5.62 2.55 9.00
CA GLY A 658 6.45 3.69 9.33
C GLY A 658 7.20 4.30 8.15
N LEU A 659 6.76 4.06 6.90
CA LEU A 659 7.27 4.76 5.72
C LEU A 659 7.18 6.27 5.90
N THR A 660 6.00 6.76 6.25
CA THR A 660 5.78 8.07 6.87
C THR A 660 5.43 7.85 8.34
N ARG A 661 6.05 8.60 9.20
CA ARG A 661 5.89 8.47 10.67
C ARG A 661 5.94 9.80 11.38
N VAL A 662 5.32 9.86 12.54
CA VAL A 662 5.38 11.00 13.42
C VAL A 662 6.26 10.68 14.63
N TYR A 663 7.10 11.63 15.02
CA TYR A 663 7.84 11.59 16.28
C TYR A 663 7.17 12.48 17.30
N ALA A 664 6.85 11.92 18.45
CA ALA A 664 6.30 12.66 19.58
C ALA A 664 7.39 12.84 20.66
N GLN A 665 7.49 14.05 21.19
CA GLN A 665 8.40 14.37 22.28
C GLN A 665 7.73 14.03 23.61
N VAL A 666 8.27 13.03 24.31
CA VAL A 666 7.77 12.60 25.61
C VAL A 666 8.81 12.84 26.71
N PRO A 667 8.40 12.96 27.99
CA PRO A 667 9.35 13.04 29.10
C PRO A 667 10.27 11.80 29.14
N LYS A 668 11.52 11.99 29.50
CA LYS A 668 12.47 10.90 29.69
C LYS A 668 12.02 9.98 30.82
N GLY A 669 11.93 8.68 30.55
CA GLY A 669 11.35 7.69 31.48
C GLY A 669 9.80 7.67 31.50
N GLY A 670 9.14 8.48 30.66
CA GLY A 670 7.68 8.52 30.50
C GLY A 670 7.18 7.91 29.18
N ALA A 671 7.87 6.90 28.65
CA ALA A 671 7.48 6.19 27.43
C ALA A 671 6.22 5.35 27.66
N THR A 672 5.05 5.98 27.52
CA THR A 672 3.73 5.35 27.62
C THR A 672 2.83 5.84 26.50
N VAL A 673 1.89 5.01 26.07
CA VAL A 673 0.89 5.37 25.06
C VAL A 673 0.13 6.66 25.42
N PRO A 674 -0.41 6.84 26.64
CA PRO A 674 -1.09 8.09 26.99
C PRO A 674 -0.20 9.34 26.91
N ALA A 675 1.07 9.26 27.30
CA ALA A 675 2.00 10.39 27.23
C ALA A 675 2.35 10.71 25.75
N TRP A 676 2.41 9.70 24.92
CA TRP A 676 2.67 9.84 23.49
C TRP A 676 1.49 10.53 22.78
N LEU A 677 0.26 10.04 23.01
CA LEU A 677 -0.96 10.64 22.47
C LEU A 677 -1.19 12.08 22.98
N ASP A 678 -0.88 12.36 24.24
CA ASP A 678 -0.93 13.72 24.80
C ASP A 678 0.06 14.66 24.11
N SER A 679 1.25 14.15 23.73
CA SER A 679 2.24 14.91 22.96
C SER A 679 1.78 15.19 21.53
N LEU A 680 1.11 14.24 20.88
CA LEU A 680 0.48 14.43 19.57
C LEU A 680 -0.57 15.54 19.64
N LYS A 681 -1.51 15.44 20.58
CA LYS A 681 -2.58 16.44 20.79
C LYS A 681 -2.03 17.84 21.08
N LYS A 682 -0.91 17.94 21.78
CA LYS A 682 -0.26 19.22 22.11
C LYS A 682 0.64 19.76 21.00
N GLY A 683 0.78 19.06 19.90
CA GLY A 683 1.67 19.46 18.79
C GLY A 683 3.15 19.42 19.14
N ARG A 684 3.56 18.54 20.07
CA ARG A 684 4.97 18.28 20.36
C ARG A 684 5.51 17.21 19.44
N THR A 685 5.32 17.44 18.13
CA THR A 685 5.55 16.42 17.09
C THR A 685 6.26 16.99 15.87
N PHE A 686 6.90 16.10 15.13
CA PHE A 686 7.26 16.32 13.74
C PHE A 686 6.94 15.07 12.92
N ALA A 687 6.54 15.26 11.67
CA ALA A 687 6.26 14.22 10.69
C ALA A 687 7.45 14.07 9.73
N THR A 688 7.75 12.85 9.27
CA THR A 688 8.89 12.58 8.38
C THR A 688 8.76 11.25 7.64
N ASN A 689 9.43 11.16 6.47
CA ASN A 689 9.73 9.91 5.77
C ASN A 689 11.25 9.62 5.68
N GLY A 690 12.08 10.37 6.42
CA GLY A 690 13.53 10.18 6.43
C GLY A 690 14.27 11.14 7.35
N PRO A 691 14.21 12.48 7.10
CA PRO A 691 14.91 13.46 7.92
C PRO A 691 14.32 13.60 9.32
N LEU A 692 15.16 13.48 10.34
CA LEU A 692 14.84 13.83 11.71
C LEU A 692 15.14 15.31 11.92
N ILE A 693 14.16 16.07 12.39
CA ILE A 693 14.27 17.52 12.53
C ILE A 693 13.82 18.02 13.89
N GLY A 694 14.37 19.14 14.32
CA GLY A 694 13.92 19.81 15.53
C GLY A 694 14.10 21.32 15.46
N PHE A 695 13.17 22.03 16.10
CA PHE A 695 13.04 23.46 15.98
C PHE A 695 12.62 24.09 17.31
N THR A 696 13.25 25.19 17.67
CA THR A 696 12.82 26.07 18.77
C THR A 696 12.85 27.52 18.30
N LEU A 697 11.94 28.33 18.79
CA LEU A 697 11.80 29.74 18.44
C LEU A 697 11.58 30.59 19.69
N GLY A 698 12.47 31.54 19.98
CA GLY A 698 12.42 32.33 21.18
C GLY A 698 12.46 31.53 22.48
N GLY A 699 13.10 30.35 22.45
CA GLY A 699 13.13 29.39 23.56
C GLY A 699 11.84 28.60 23.77
N ARG A 700 10.89 28.68 22.83
CA ARG A 700 9.67 27.88 22.82
C ARG A 700 9.87 26.60 22.02
N GLU A 701 9.28 25.52 22.51
CA GLU A 701 9.23 24.20 21.86
C GLU A 701 8.01 24.07 20.93
N LEU A 702 7.96 23.00 20.15
CA LEU A 702 6.83 22.69 19.27
C LEU A 702 5.49 22.65 20.02
N GLY A 703 4.43 23.19 19.40
CA GLY A 703 3.09 23.30 19.99
C GLY A 703 2.91 24.45 20.99
N GLU A 704 4.00 25.11 21.42
CA GLU A 704 3.94 26.21 22.37
C GLU A 704 3.68 27.58 21.70
N GLU A 705 3.36 28.56 22.52
CA GLU A 705 3.09 29.94 22.09
C GLU A 705 4.20 30.91 22.53
N LEU A 706 4.74 31.66 21.57
CA LEU A 706 5.67 32.76 21.78
C LEU A 706 4.92 34.09 21.76
N LYS A 707 4.98 34.87 22.83
CA LYS A 707 4.38 36.21 22.92
C LYS A 707 5.43 37.28 22.74
N LEU A 708 5.20 38.20 21.80
CA LEU A 708 6.11 39.27 21.42
C LEU A 708 5.45 40.67 21.57
N PRO A 709 6.25 41.70 21.87
CA PRO A 709 5.75 43.09 21.86
C PRO A 709 5.39 43.53 20.41
N ALA A 710 4.65 44.64 20.31
CA ALA A 710 4.30 45.24 19.04
C ALA A 710 5.55 45.65 18.21
N GLY A 711 5.44 45.55 16.90
CA GLY A 711 6.48 45.90 15.93
C GLY A 711 7.38 44.74 15.52
N GLU A 712 8.49 45.05 14.87
CA GLU A 712 9.45 44.06 14.40
C GLU A 712 10.33 43.53 15.53
N ASN A 713 10.34 42.20 15.67
CA ASN A 713 11.11 41.51 16.70
C ASN A 713 12.17 40.62 16.02
N ARG A 714 13.42 40.65 16.49
CA ARG A 714 14.44 39.69 16.12
C ARG A 714 14.43 38.52 17.09
N VAL A 715 13.92 37.39 16.65
CA VAL A 715 13.69 36.21 17.49
C VAL A 715 14.75 35.18 17.20
N LYS A 716 15.42 34.68 18.26
CA LYS A 716 16.37 33.59 18.17
C LYS A 716 15.68 32.28 17.82
N PHE A 717 16.28 31.51 16.94
CA PHE A 717 15.88 30.15 16.68
C PHE A 717 17.05 29.17 16.84
N ARG A 718 16.72 27.92 17.10
CA ARG A 718 17.62 26.77 16.91
C ARG A 718 16.92 25.78 16.01
N ALA A 719 17.63 25.27 15.03
CA ALA A 719 17.14 24.24 14.12
C ALA A 719 18.22 23.17 13.95
N TRP A 720 17.83 21.91 13.89
CA TRP A 720 18.73 20.84 13.57
C TRP A 720 18.04 19.84 12.62
N MET A 721 18.84 19.14 11.81
CA MET A 721 18.45 18.05 10.95
C MET A 721 19.47 16.92 11.00
N ARG A 722 18.98 15.69 10.99
CA ARG A 722 19.76 14.47 10.76
C ARG A 722 18.98 13.59 9.78
N SER A 723 19.64 13.07 8.75
CA SER A 723 18.96 12.30 7.72
C SER A 723 19.77 11.08 7.30
N ILE A 724 19.09 10.04 6.87
CA ILE A 724 19.69 8.83 6.28
C ILE A 724 19.99 9.01 4.79
N VAL A 725 19.51 10.09 4.18
CA VAL A 725 19.67 10.44 2.77
C VAL A 725 19.94 11.95 2.64
N PRO A 726 20.52 12.42 1.52
CA PRO A 726 20.67 13.85 1.25
C PRO A 726 19.35 14.59 1.22
N VAL A 727 19.35 15.84 1.71
CA VAL A 727 18.21 16.77 1.69
C VAL A 727 18.59 17.98 0.87
N ASP A 728 17.68 18.50 0.04
CA ASP A 728 17.95 19.66 -0.82
C ASP A 728 17.66 21.00 -0.12
N HIS A 729 16.56 21.03 0.68
CA HIS A 729 16.07 22.25 1.33
C HIS A 729 15.81 22.02 2.83
N LEU A 730 16.26 22.96 3.65
CA LEU A 730 15.94 23.06 5.07
C LEU A 730 15.49 24.48 5.37
N GLU A 731 14.21 24.68 5.66
CA GLU A 731 13.55 25.98 5.63
C GLU A 731 12.76 26.26 6.90
N ILE A 732 12.84 27.51 7.37
CA ILE A 732 11.88 28.01 8.35
C ILE A 732 10.76 28.70 7.58
N VAL A 733 9.55 28.19 7.74
CA VAL A 733 8.33 28.70 7.11
C VAL A 733 7.46 29.35 8.17
N CYS A 734 7.12 30.63 8.01
CA CYS A 734 6.19 31.31 8.88
C CYS A 734 5.01 31.86 8.04
N ASN A 735 3.78 31.64 8.49
CA ASN A 735 2.55 32.05 7.82
C ASN A 735 2.53 31.68 6.31
N GLY A 736 2.98 30.47 6.00
CA GLY A 736 3.05 29.92 4.63
C GLY A 736 4.18 30.47 3.75
N ARG A 737 5.11 31.29 4.30
CA ARG A 737 6.24 31.86 3.55
C ARG A 737 7.58 31.39 4.11
N VAL A 738 8.50 31.05 3.24
CA VAL A 738 9.90 30.78 3.65
C VAL A 738 10.53 32.09 4.11
N VAL A 739 10.82 32.18 5.40
CA VAL A 739 11.48 33.35 6.00
C VAL A 739 12.98 33.16 6.17
N ARG A 740 13.44 31.92 6.13
CA ARG A 740 14.86 31.57 6.19
C ARG A 740 15.10 30.23 5.48
N ASP A 741 15.99 30.24 4.53
CA ASP A 741 16.59 29.03 3.95
C ASP A 741 17.92 28.79 4.67
N LEU A 742 18.11 27.57 5.21
CA LEU A 742 19.27 27.16 5.98
C LEU A 742 20.24 26.42 5.06
N THR A 743 21.45 26.97 4.91
CA THR A 743 22.46 26.40 4.02
C THR A 743 22.87 25.00 4.45
N LEU A 744 22.69 24.04 3.57
CA LEU A 744 23.17 22.66 3.70
C LEU A 744 24.53 22.51 3.03
N SER A 745 25.43 21.75 3.64
CA SER A 745 26.80 21.54 3.16
C SER A 745 27.21 20.07 3.24
N GLY A 746 28.28 19.69 2.55
CA GLY A 746 28.82 18.33 2.54
C GLY A 746 27.84 17.33 1.95
N THR A 747 27.54 16.24 2.66
CA THR A 747 26.58 15.20 2.22
C THR A 747 25.12 15.64 2.30
N ARG A 748 24.83 16.81 2.90
CA ARG A 748 23.48 17.34 3.15
C ARG A 748 22.59 16.41 4.01
N GLU A 749 23.21 15.57 4.80
CA GLU A 749 22.54 14.62 5.72
C GLU A 749 22.47 15.15 7.16
N SER A 750 23.09 16.30 7.44
CA SER A 750 23.04 16.93 8.76
C SER A 750 23.19 18.44 8.68
N ALA A 751 22.49 19.12 9.57
CA ALA A 751 22.61 20.56 9.77
C ALA A 751 22.33 20.92 11.25
N ASP A 752 23.06 21.93 11.74
CA ASP A 752 22.79 22.61 13.01
C ASP A 752 22.87 24.12 12.73
N ALA A 753 21.81 24.85 13.07
CA ALA A 753 21.74 26.29 12.85
C ALA A 753 21.18 27.01 14.11
N GLU A 754 21.84 28.11 14.46
CA GLU A 754 21.36 29.03 15.48
C GLU A 754 21.57 30.47 14.98
N ASP A 755 20.47 31.22 14.82
CA ASP A 755 20.49 32.62 14.34
C ASP A 755 19.18 33.30 14.77
N THR A 756 18.85 34.42 14.17
CA THR A 756 17.60 35.16 14.40
C THR A 756 16.80 35.34 13.12
N ILE A 757 15.48 35.31 13.24
CA ILE A 757 14.55 35.72 12.17
C ILE A 757 13.74 36.95 12.58
N PRO A 758 13.33 37.83 11.62
CA PRO A 758 12.44 38.93 11.89
C PRO A 758 11.00 38.44 12.00
N ILE A 759 10.30 38.82 13.03
CA ILE A 759 8.86 38.54 13.21
C ILE A 759 8.16 39.83 13.56
N SER A 760 7.16 40.24 12.76
CA SER A 760 6.37 41.46 12.94
C SER A 760 4.87 41.22 12.99
N GLN A 761 4.42 39.97 12.72
CA GLN A 761 3.01 39.60 12.66
C GLN A 761 2.76 38.37 13.53
N SER A 762 1.55 38.27 14.08
CA SER A 762 1.07 37.04 14.69
C SER A 762 0.90 35.92 13.66
N GLY A 763 0.87 34.68 14.11
CA GLY A 763 0.68 33.50 13.29
C GLY A 763 1.43 32.29 13.83
N TRP A 764 2.23 31.63 12.98
CA TRP A 764 2.90 30.38 13.29
C TRP A 764 4.21 30.24 12.50
N CYS A 765 5.11 29.39 13.00
CA CYS A 765 6.33 28.99 12.29
C CYS A 765 6.59 27.50 12.42
N VAL A 766 7.07 26.85 11.35
CA VAL A 766 7.52 25.45 11.29
C VAL A 766 8.93 25.36 10.72
N LEU A 767 9.65 24.29 11.02
CA LEU A 767 10.81 23.84 10.26
C LEU A 767 10.37 22.79 9.25
N ARG A 768 10.81 22.93 8.00
CA ARG A 768 10.53 22.01 6.90
C ARG A 768 11.83 21.55 6.25
N ALA A 769 11.94 20.25 5.96
CA ALA A 769 13.03 19.67 5.16
C ALA A 769 12.44 18.97 3.95
N SER A 770 13.05 19.11 2.78
CA SER A 770 12.57 18.44 1.56
C SER A 770 13.68 18.18 0.54
N SER A 771 13.45 17.19 -0.35
CA SER A 771 14.21 17.02 -1.57
C SER A 771 13.32 17.21 -2.79
N ASP A 772 13.94 17.45 -3.96
CA ASP A 772 13.21 17.63 -5.22
C ASP A 772 13.01 16.31 -5.99
N LYS A 773 13.53 15.23 -5.46
CA LYS A 773 13.50 13.90 -6.08
C LYS A 773 13.45 12.80 -5.03
N PRO A 774 13.02 11.60 -5.42
CA PRO A 774 13.14 10.43 -4.57
C PRO A 774 14.61 10.09 -4.29
N GLU A 775 14.91 9.69 -3.07
CA GLU A 775 16.24 9.26 -2.63
C GLU A 775 16.13 7.89 -1.94
N HIS A 776 16.75 6.87 -2.57
CA HIS A 776 16.75 5.53 -1.98
C HIS A 776 17.58 5.51 -0.66
N PRO A 777 17.08 4.87 0.40
CA PRO A 777 15.96 3.96 0.52
C PRO A 777 14.69 4.58 1.15
N VAL A 778 14.48 5.87 1.03
CA VAL A 778 13.17 6.45 1.33
C VAL A 778 12.20 6.00 0.25
N LEU A 779 11.23 5.16 0.63
CA LEU A 779 10.30 4.52 -0.29
C LEU A 779 9.05 5.39 -0.51
N ASP A 780 9.27 6.69 -0.79
CA ASP A 780 8.25 7.70 -1.02
C ASP A 780 8.59 8.54 -2.26
N ASP A 781 7.67 9.37 -2.74
CA ASP A 781 7.84 10.15 -3.97
C ASP A 781 8.96 11.18 -3.87
N TYR A 782 9.18 11.72 -2.68
CA TYR A 782 10.30 12.60 -2.34
C TYR A 782 10.54 12.62 -0.83
N VAL A 783 11.73 13.05 -0.44
CA VAL A 783 12.09 13.20 0.97
C VAL A 783 11.37 14.41 1.55
N TYR A 784 10.70 14.24 2.67
CA TYR A 784 9.98 15.32 3.32
C TYR A 784 9.96 15.18 4.84
N ALA A 785 9.98 16.31 5.56
CA ALA A 785 9.71 16.38 6.98
C ALA A 785 9.18 17.78 7.34
N THR A 786 8.26 17.82 8.31
CA THR A 786 7.73 19.09 8.84
C THR A 786 7.46 18.98 10.33
N THR A 787 7.73 20.06 11.08
CA THR A 787 7.37 20.12 12.50
C THR A 787 5.93 20.57 12.68
N SER A 788 5.32 20.25 13.82
CA SER A 788 4.16 21.01 14.30
C SER A 788 4.54 22.48 14.52
N PRO A 789 3.55 23.41 14.47
CA PRO A 789 3.81 24.83 14.57
C PRO A 789 4.29 25.26 15.97
N ILE A 790 5.17 26.27 16.02
CA ILE A 790 5.29 27.16 17.17
C ILE A 790 4.43 28.37 16.86
N TYR A 791 3.44 28.64 17.70
CA TYR A 791 2.51 29.76 17.53
C TYR A 791 3.14 31.05 18.00
N VAL A 792 2.85 32.16 17.33
CA VAL A 792 3.41 33.48 17.65
C VAL A 792 2.28 34.50 17.77
N THR A 793 2.25 35.19 18.90
CA THR A 793 1.35 36.31 19.12
C THR A 793 2.16 37.60 19.26
N VAL A 794 2.00 38.53 18.31
CA VAL A 794 2.58 39.87 18.33
C VAL A 794 1.50 40.86 18.80
N GLN A 795 1.79 41.62 19.83
CA GLN A 795 0.83 42.56 20.42
C GLN A 795 0.30 43.56 19.37
N GLY A 796 -1.03 43.62 19.20
CA GLY A 796 -1.69 44.52 18.26
C GLY A 796 -1.71 44.03 16.79
N SER A 797 -1.27 42.79 16.53
CA SER A 797 -1.37 42.14 15.22
C SER A 797 -2.46 41.05 15.26
N ALA A 798 -3.33 41.01 14.25
CA ALA A 798 -4.28 39.93 14.07
C ALA A 798 -3.53 38.64 13.67
N THR A 799 -4.12 37.50 14.02
CA THR A 799 -3.61 36.18 13.65
C THR A 799 -4.26 35.69 12.35
N GLU A 800 -5.45 36.17 12.07
CA GLU A 800 -6.36 35.66 11.07
C GLU A 800 -6.09 36.29 9.69
N SER A 801 -6.09 35.49 8.65
CA SER A 801 -5.99 35.87 7.24
C SER A 801 -7.39 35.93 6.62
N ALA A 802 -7.86 37.13 6.31
CA ALA A 802 -9.15 37.32 5.63
C ALA A 802 -9.18 36.63 4.26
N ALA A 803 -8.03 36.53 3.56
CA ALA A 803 -7.94 35.89 2.25
C ALA A 803 -8.10 34.36 2.37
N ASP A 804 -7.46 33.74 3.37
CA ASP A 804 -7.59 32.28 3.60
C ASP A 804 -8.97 31.93 4.17
N ALA A 805 -9.57 32.80 4.99
CA ALA A 805 -10.96 32.66 5.43
C ALA A 805 -11.95 32.74 4.25
N ALA A 806 -11.70 33.63 3.27
CA ALA A 806 -12.51 33.70 2.04
C ALA A 806 -12.37 32.45 1.16
N TYR A 807 -11.17 31.88 1.10
CA TYR A 807 -10.92 30.60 0.41
C TYR A 807 -11.80 29.48 1.00
N PHE A 808 -11.82 29.30 2.32
CA PHE A 808 -12.66 28.28 2.96
C PHE A 808 -14.16 28.60 2.91
N THR A 809 -14.53 29.87 2.90
CA THR A 809 -15.93 30.25 2.64
C THR A 809 -16.38 29.80 1.27
N ALA A 810 -15.57 30.02 0.23
CA ALA A 810 -15.87 29.57 -1.13
C ALA A 810 -15.92 28.02 -1.24
N TRP A 811 -15.03 27.33 -0.51
CA TRP A 811 -15.06 25.86 -0.42
C TRP A 811 -16.41 25.37 0.15
N ILE A 812 -16.81 25.90 1.31
CA ILE A 812 -18.05 25.48 1.96
C ILE A 812 -19.27 25.87 1.10
N ASP A 813 -19.26 27.03 0.42
CA ASP A 813 -20.33 27.41 -0.51
C ASP A 813 -20.53 26.39 -1.64
N ARG A 814 -19.44 25.85 -2.20
CA ARG A 814 -19.51 24.78 -3.19
C ARG A 814 -19.98 23.46 -2.58
N LEU A 815 -19.49 23.12 -1.41
CA LEU A 815 -19.91 21.92 -0.70
C LEU A 815 -21.41 21.94 -0.38
N VAL A 816 -21.94 23.09 0.05
CA VAL A 816 -23.39 23.30 0.25
C VAL A 816 -24.17 23.09 -1.04
N ALA A 817 -23.66 23.60 -2.16
CA ALA A 817 -24.30 23.45 -3.46
C ALA A 817 -24.33 21.96 -3.90
N ALA A 818 -23.24 21.24 -3.73
CA ALA A 818 -23.14 19.82 -4.04
C ALA A 818 -24.06 18.97 -3.14
N THR A 819 -24.08 19.26 -1.85
CA THR A 819 -24.92 18.59 -0.85
C THR A 819 -26.41 18.78 -1.16
N LYS A 820 -26.85 19.97 -1.59
CA LYS A 820 -28.22 20.25 -2.03
C LYS A 820 -28.60 19.56 -3.34
N ALA A 821 -27.63 19.27 -4.17
CA ALA A 821 -27.86 18.57 -5.43
C ALA A 821 -27.94 17.03 -5.23
N ASN A 822 -27.53 16.53 -4.08
CA ASN A 822 -27.65 15.13 -3.73
C ASN A 822 -29.09 14.80 -3.31
N HIS A 823 -29.59 13.63 -3.70
CA HIS A 823 -30.96 13.19 -3.41
C HIS A 823 -31.04 11.90 -2.59
N ASP A 824 -29.90 11.36 -2.19
CA ASP A 824 -29.80 10.08 -1.45
C ASP A 824 -29.93 10.31 0.06
N TRP A 825 -31.01 10.96 0.50
CA TRP A 825 -31.31 11.20 1.91
C TRP A 825 -32.33 10.17 2.41
N ASN A 826 -32.17 9.68 3.64
CA ASN A 826 -33.18 8.84 4.27
C ASN A 826 -34.44 9.65 4.63
N ASN A 827 -34.29 10.93 4.96
CA ASN A 827 -35.36 11.84 5.27
C ASN A 827 -34.91 13.31 5.21
N GLU A 828 -35.87 14.25 5.15
CA GLU A 828 -35.61 15.68 5.10
C GLU A 828 -34.87 16.23 6.34
N ALA A 829 -35.05 15.61 7.50
CA ALA A 829 -34.39 16.07 8.73
C ALA A 829 -32.87 15.85 8.68
N GLU A 830 -32.40 14.77 8.02
CA GLU A 830 -30.96 14.55 7.79
C GLU A 830 -30.37 15.64 6.90
N GLU A 831 -31.02 15.93 5.77
CA GLU A 831 -30.56 17.01 4.87
C GLU A 831 -30.49 18.36 5.59
N GLN A 832 -31.55 18.73 6.31
CA GLN A 832 -31.60 20.00 7.06
C GLN A 832 -30.52 20.07 8.15
N SER A 833 -30.24 18.96 8.83
CA SER A 833 -29.18 18.88 9.84
C SER A 833 -27.80 19.12 9.25
N VAL A 834 -27.51 18.46 8.12
CA VAL A 834 -26.22 18.62 7.42
C VAL A 834 -26.08 20.04 6.89
N LEU A 835 -27.08 20.59 6.22
CA LEU A 835 -27.02 21.97 5.70
C LEU A 835 -26.82 23.01 6.81
N LYS A 836 -27.43 22.79 7.97
CA LYS A 836 -27.24 23.66 9.16
C LYS A 836 -25.80 23.59 9.68
N LEU A 837 -25.21 22.40 9.77
CA LEU A 837 -23.82 22.20 10.17
C LEU A 837 -22.85 22.94 9.23
N LEU A 838 -23.05 22.79 7.92
CA LEU A 838 -22.24 23.50 6.92
C LEU A 838 -22.36 25.03 7.05
N ASP A 839 -23.59 25.56 7.31
CA ASP A 839 -23.78 27.00 7.54
C ASP A 839 -23.09 27.49 8.82
N GLU A 840 -23.16 26.74 9.91
CA GLU A 840 -22.47 27.06 11.16
C GLU A 840 -20.97 27.21 10.93
N ALA A 841 -20.34 26.25 10.27
CA ALA A 841 -18.91 26.31 9.93
C ALA A 841 -18.58 27.49 8.99
N ARG A 842 -19.43 27.72 8.00
CA ARG A 842 -19.29 28.85 7.08
C ARG A 842 -19.28 30.18 7.83
N GLN A 843 -20.17 30.39 8.82
CA GLN A 843 -20.23 31.61 9.60
C GLN A 843 -18.95 31.86 10.40
N VAL A 844 -18.25 30.83 10.86
CA VAL A 844 -16.94 30.96 11.50
C VAL A 844 -15.98 31.69 10.54
N TYR A 845 -15.79 31.14 9.31
CA TYR A 845 -14.88 31.78 8.33
C TYR A 845 -15.34 33.18 7.88
N VAL A 846 -16.63 33.40 7.72
CA VAL A 846 -17.16 34.75 7.43
C VAL A 846 -16.82 35.75 8.55
N SER A 847 -16.81 35.31 9.81
CA SER A 847 -16.43 36.17 10.92
C SER A 847 -14.94 36.55 10.92
N LEU A 848 -14.07 35.68 10.40
CA LEU A 848 -12.63 35.88 10.30
C LEU A 848 -12.24 36.80 9.11
N GLN A 849 -13.17 37.12 8.22
CA GLN A 849 -12.93 38.06 7.11
C GLN A 849 -13.09 39.54 7.53
N LYS A 850 -13.64 39.79 8.71
CA LYS A 850 -13.89 41.12 9.24
C LYS A 850 -12.66 41.70 9.97
#